data_037e4d7e34c9b8ca5a0fc0553a277b5f
#
_entry.id   037e4d7e34c9b8ca5a0fc0553a277b5f
#
_cell.length_a   1.000
_cell.length_b   1.000
_cell.length_c   1.000
_cell.angle_alpha   90.00
_cell.angle_beta   90.00
_cell.angle_gamma   90.00
#
_symmetry.space_group_name_H-M   'P 1'
#
loop_
_entity.id
_entity.type
_entity.pdbx_description
1 polymer ?
#
loop_
_entity_poly.entity_id
_entity_poly.type
_entity_poly.pdbx_seq_one_letter_code
_entity_poly.pdbx_strand_id
1 'polypeptide(L)'
;MAQDLKVSGKVVDSTGEPVIGANVKVEGGKLGVMTDKDGNFTITMPNGKSTLVVSYIGYKASIVRAVLGKWLNIKLDEDAQNLDELVVVGYGTQKRSNLTSSIEVVKGTDLARVPTPNLDEALNGQVAGLQVMSVSGDPGTAREANLRIRAVTGASSSPLLVIDGVPRFSENTSDGEQRLSDLNPDDIESISILKDAAAAAVYGVRAANGVVLIKTKRSKGDSKLRINYRGQYNIQKATKFPKFLNSYEFAKLYNKAVEGEANVNPYTDEELEMIRTQSNPNKFADTNIIDYLNSHGYSTTHSVSLSGGNQFLRYYISGSYTKTAGLYSGVGRDRFNYAAKLDATLAKGLVLSLDFNGVRSGYKNTSFTTVDAAYSYSPVQPFTLTNGELASINGGNPLINIRGLGGYTRNRVKMNTITANLNWDIPWVKGLSVYGKVTMDNNNSIRNEFNSPVALYTYDEASKEIKVDKTTVYPKAKISMYQMDQFVDNTLLEAGINYAQTFKEKHSVTGMMVANYQMYKNKYMDGRNSDLPGVYPEFIGNTEIGSLHGKESEIQRASLIGRATYAYENRYFAEFSFRVDGSAKFHPDHRWGFFPTVSASWMLSNEKFFKNWKQRVISNVKFRGSTGILGRDGGVQDYSYLLSYIYSPVNGYNLGGLLKPGIVVNSGNYPNARLKWEKSRDYNFGIDLGFWNNRFGITYEYYLRYKTDMLSNAPDYMYPPTTGTNGAVPYMNYGKVKAWGWDLTLTHRNSIGKFRYDASFMLSLGRDKVLDYGDESNQLENLRRKGHSIGTSWMYEALGLFQTQEEIDNWKLNQDGSYNGKNKTVKPGDIKYKDQNGDGVLDKKDEVAFKNSAYPDFTGSLKLGASYKGVFVNVMFQGVAGYKQYITEAYTLEKGSLPRFQDYHLTDCWTPENPNAEYPRVKLATSIDNNRLASSFWLRDNSFIRLKSLNIGYSLPASTLKSLKLSSLTITLMGGNLFTWSKLKHMDPESRRGYPIQRTYGLSCNIGI
;
A
#
# COMPACT_ATOMS: atom_id res chain seq x y z
N MET A 1 -47.39 0.79 47.06
CA MET A 1 -46.86 0.13 45.84
C MET A 1 -46.70 1.20 44.79
N ALA A 2 -45.49 1.57 44.40
CA ALA A 2 -45.27 2.55 43.34
C ALA A 2 -45.54 1.88 42.02
N GLN A 3 -46.56 2.32 41.26
CA GLN A 3 -46.83 1.85 39.93
C GLN A 3 -45.70 2.27 39.00
N ASP A 4 -45.00 1.28 38.44
CA ASP A 4 -44.03 1.50 37.35
C ASP A 4 -44.73 2.06 36.11
N LEU A 5 -44.38 3.28 35.75
CA LEU A 5 -45.02 4.05 34.70
C LEU A 5 -44.38 3.72 33.32
N LYS A 6 -45.15 3.09 32.41
CA LYS A 6 -44.69 2.74 31.06
C LYS A 6 -44.92 3.93 30.11
N VAL A 7 -43.89 4.29 29.34
CA VAL A 7 -43.97 5.29 28.24
C VAL A 7 -43.60 4.59 26.93
N SER A 8 -44.45 4.74 25.93
CA SER A 8 -44.25 4.18 24.60
C SER A 8 -44.17 5.28 23.54
N GLY A 9 -43.46 5.02 22.48
CA GLY A 9 -43.31 5.97 21.38
C GLY A 9 -42.62 5.37 20.18
N LYS A 10 -42.45 6.21 19.16
CA LYS A 10 -41.75 5.91 17.93
C LYS A 10 -40.64 6.91 17.68
N VAL A 11 -39.46 6.43 17.30
CA VAL A 11 -38.33 7.26 16.88
C VAL A 11 -38.22 7.19 15.36
N VAL A 12 -38.21 8.33 14.72
CA VAL A 12 -38.08 8.48 13.28
C VAL A 12 -36.94 9.46 12.94
N ASP A 13 -36.41 9.35 11.76
CA ASP A 13 -35.43 10.29 11.25
C ASP A 13 -36.08 11.57 10.69
N SER A 14 -35.27 12.49 10.15
CA SER A 14 -35.73 13.73 9.53
C SER A 14 -36.67 13.52 8.35
N THR A 15 -36.67 12.32 7.74
CA THR A 15 -37.52 11.95 6.59
C THR A 15 -38.82 11.23 7.01
N GLY A 16 -38.91 10.89 8.30
CA GLY A 16 -40.04 10.12 8.85
C GLY A 16 -39.86 8.60 8.79
N GLU A 17 -38.68 8.12 8.41
CA GLU A 17 -38.36 6.69 8.44
C GLU A 17 -38.02 6.22 9.87
N PRO A 18 -38.42 5.02 10.29
CA PRO A 18 -38.14 4.53 11.62
C PRO A 18 -36.64 4.30 11.86
N VAL A 19 -36.13 4.84 12.98
CA VAL A 19 -34.75 4.63 13.41
C VAL A 19 -34.69 3.36 14.26
N ILE A 20 -34.18 2.29 13.67
CA ILE A 20 -34.07 0.98 14.30
C ILE A 20 -32.85 0.92 15.21
N GLY A 21 -33.00 0.46 16.46
CA GLY A 21 -31.86 0.34 17.39
C GLY A 21 -31.45 1.65 18.03
N ALA A 22 -32.26 2.72 17.94
CA ALA A 22 -32.01 3.94 18.69
C ALA A 22 -32.11 3.68 20.21
N ASN A 23 -31.15 4.23 20.95
CA ASN A 23 -31.06 4.07 22.39
C ASN A 23 -31.94 5.13 23.07
N VAL A 24 -32.96 4.69 23.79
CA VAL A 24 -33.88 5.52 24.56
C VAL A 24 -33.58 5.33 26.05
N LYS A 25 -33.04 6.35 26.71
CA LYS A 25 -32.65 6.32 28.13
C LYS A 25 -33.43 7.32 28.95
N VAL A 26 -33.69 6.98 30.19
CA VAL A 26 -34.18 7.95 31.20
C VAL A 26 -33.00 8.85 31.58
N GLU A 27 -33.18 10.17 31.53
CA GLU A 27 -32.15 11.15 31.89
C GLU A 27 -31.64 10.95 33.32
N GLY A 28 -30.29 10.83 33.46
CA GLY A 28 -29.64 10.51 34.73
C GLY A 28 -29.97 9.14 35.33
N GLY A 29 -30.58 8.23 34.54
CA GLY A 29 -30.90 6.85 34.96
C GLY A 29 -30.02 5.80 34.29
N LYS A 30 -30.00 4.58 34.87
CA LYS A 30 -29.31 3.41 34.29
C LYS A 30 -30.21 2.64 33.32
N LEU A 31 -31.52 2.92 33.32
CA LEU A 31 -32.51 2.24 32.49
C LEU A 31 -32.54 2.82 31.07
N GLY A 32 -32.45 1.97 30.08
CA GLY A 32 -32.56 2.30 28.68
C GLY A 32 -33.07 1.12 27.87
N VAL A 33 -33.74 1.39 26.75
CA VAL A 33 -34.22 0.41 25.78
C VAL A 33 -33.80 0.83 24.39
N MET A 34 -33.74 -0.10 23.47
CA MET A 34 -33.51 0.17 22.04
C MET A 34 -34.82 0.10 21.29
N THR A 35 -34.96 0.95 20.26
CA THR A 35 -36.11 0.90 19.35
C THR A 35 -36.12 -0.39 18.55
N ASP A 36 -37.31 -0.92 18.31
CA ASP A 36 -37.55 -2.13 17.49
C ASP A 36 -37.42 -1.82 15.98
N LYS A 37 -37.71 -2.79 15.14
CA LYS A 37 -37.65 -2.70 13.67
C LYS A 37 -38.59 -1.67 13.04
N ASP A 38 -39.61 -1.25 13.74
CA ASP A 38 -40.57 -0.23 13.33
C ASP A 38 -40.28 1.12 14.00
N GLY A 39 -39.13 1.23 14.72
CA GLY A 39 -38.73 2.41 15.45
C GLY A 39 -39.45 2.62 16.78
N ASN A 40 -40.29 1.65 17.24
CA ASN A 40 -41.05 1.78 18.45
C ASN A 40 -40.23 1.39 19.67
N PHE A 41 -40.55 2.01 20.78
CA PHE A 41 -39.96 1.68 22.09
C PHE A 41 -41.03 1.70 23.19
N THR A 42 -40.79 0.93 24.24
CA THR A 42 -41.51 1.02 25.51
C THR A 42 -40.50 0.98 26.65
N ILE A 43 -40.50 1.97 27.47
CA ILE A 43 -39.56 2.12 28.60
C ILE A 43 -40.34 2.35 29.89
N THR A 44 -39.92 1.68 30.96
CA THR A 44 -40.45 1.90 32.31
C THR A 44 -39.72 3.03 32.99
N MET A 45 -40.43 4.04 33.48
CA MET A 45 -39.83 5.22 34.09
C MET A 45 -39.94 5.16 35.62
N PRO A 46 -38.86 5.42 36.36
CA PRO A 46 -38.92 5.57 37.81
C PRO A 46 -39.72 6.83 38.21
N ASN A 47 -40.40 6.74 39.33
CA ASN A 47 -41.17 7.85 39.87
C ASN A 47 -40.34 9.17 40.00
N GLY A 48 -40.87 10.27 39.52
CA GLY A 48 -40.26 11.59 39.58
C GLY A 48 -39.34 11.98 38.42
N LYS A 49 -39.11 11.10 37.45
CA LYS A 49 -38.36 11.42 36.21
C LYS A 49 -39.29 11.56 35.03
N SER A 50 -39.16 12.64 34.26
CA SER A 50 -40.04 12.93 33.12
C SER A 50 -39.29 13.18 31.80
N THR A 51 -37.99 12.92 31.73
CA THR A 51 -37.17 13.23 30.55
C THR A 51 -36.50 11.97 29.99
N LEU A 52 -36.62 11.78 28.70
CA LEU A 52 -35.93 10.75 27.92
C LEU A 52 -34.86 11.39 27.07
N VAL A 53 -33.70 10.74 27.01
CA VAL A 53 -32.62 11.05 26.08
C VAL A 53 -32.61 9.96 25.00
N VAL A 54 -32.89 10.34 23.78
CA VAL A 54 -32.90 9.42 22.62
C VAL A 54 -31.68 9.71 21.76
N SER A 55 -30.88 8.69 21.51
CA SER A 55 -29.64 8.81 20.73
C SER A 55 -29.46 7.64 19.77
N TYR A 56 -28.89 7.92 18.60
CA TYR A 56 -28.52 6.92 17.61
C TYR A 56 -27.26 7.39 16.87
N ILE A 57 -26.47 6.44 16.41
CA ILE A 57 -25.21 6.75 15.70
C ILE A 57 -25.51 7.49 14.41
N GLY A 58 -24.93 8.68 14.23
CA GLY A 58 -25.17 9.55 13.06
C GLY A 58 -26.30 10.57 13.26
N TYR A 59 -26.95 10.60 14.44
CA TYR A 59 -28.03 11.54 14.76
C TYR A 59 -27.71 12.33 16.02
N LYS A 60 -28.22 13.57 16.09
CA LYS A 60 -28.16 14.38 17.31
C LYS A 60 -29.03 13.75 18.39
N ALA A 61 -28.50 13.66 19.60
CA ALA A 61 -29.31 13.21 20.73
C ALA A 61 -30.48 14.18 20.96
N SER A 62 -31.69 13.64 21.04
CA SER A 62 -32.94 14.39 21.33
C SER A 62 -33.35 14.18 22.77
N ILE A 63 -33.56 15.28 23.50
CA ILE A 63 -34.07 15.29 24.87
C ILE A 63 -35.54 15.59 24.82
N VAL A 64 -36.38 14.63 25.24
CA VAL A 64 -37.83 14.74 25.13
C VAL A 64 -38.48 14.51 26.51
N ARG A 65 -39.37 15.41 26.86
CA ARG A 65 -40.19 15.25 28.08
C ARG A 65 -41.25 14.18 27.87
N ALA A 66 -41.17 13.13 28.67
CA ALA A 66 -42.16 12.04 28.63
C ALA A 66 -43.46 12.49 29.29
N VAL A 67 -44.60 12.27 28.60
CA VAL A 67 -45.94 12.52 29.12
C VAL A 67 -46.62 11.17 29.21
N LEU A 68 -47.11 10.87 30.42
CA LEU A 68 -47.79 9.60 30.75
C LEU A 68 -49.07 9.46 29.92
N GLY A 69 -49.22 8.22 29.39
CA GLY A 69 -50.38 7.88 28.55
C GLY A 69 -50.39 8.48 27.15
N LYS A 70 -49.38 9.30 26.78
CA LYS A 70 -49.27 9.81 25.43
C LYS A 70 -48.21 9.01 24.67
N TRP A 71 -48.56 8.65 23.43
CA TRP A 71 -47.59 8.12 22.45
C TRP A 71 -46.64 9.20 22.00
N LEU A 72 -45.31 8.94 22.12
CA LEU A 72 -44.29 9.91 21.77
C LEU A 72 -43.78 9.68 20.33
N ASN A 73 -43.86 10.66 19.47
CA ASN A 73 -43.17 10.66 18.18
C ASN A 73 -41.90 11.52 18.29
N ILE A 74 -40.76 10.86 18.28
CA ILE A 74 -39.45 11.50 18.47
C ILE A 74 -38.75 11.55 17.14
N LYS A 75 -38.45 12.75 16.69
CA LYS A 75 -37.70 12.99 15.49
C LYS A 75 -36.22 13.18 15.82
N LEU A 76 -35.32 12.40 15.23
CA LEU A 76 -33.89 12.60 15.32
C LEU A 76 -33.38 13.33 14.08
N ASP A 77 -32.64 14.42 14.29
CA ASP A 77 -31.94 15.14 13.23
C ASP A 77 -30.57 14.51 13.01
N GLU A 78 -30.16 14.33 11.76
CA GLU A 78 -28.82 13.81 11.43
C GLU A 78 -27.75 14.77 11.95
N ASP A 79 -26.70 14.19 12.54
CA ASP A 79 -25.48 14.92 12.93
C ASP A 79 -24.44 14.83 11.81
N ALA A 80 -24.25 15.92 11.11
CA ALA A 80 -23.35 16.01 9.95
C ALA A 80 -21.86 15.82 10.32
N GLN A 81 -21.47 16.11 11.57
CA GLN A 81 -20.19 15.72 12.17
C GLN A 81 -20.47 15.13 13.55
N ASN A 82 -20.31 13.85 13.67
CA ASN A 82 -20.49 13.16 14.96
C ASN A 82 -19.27 13.47 15.86
N LEU A 83 -19.27 14.60 16.54
CA LEU A 83 -18.25 15.01 17.51
C LEU A 83 -18.14 14.03 18.70
N ASP A 84 -19.17 13.24 18.92
CA ASP A 84 -19.22 12.18 19.94
C ASP A 84 -18.78 10.81 19.37
N GLU A 85 -18.42 10.72 18.08
CA GLU A 85 -17.88 9.50 17.48
C GLU A 85 -16.62 9.07 18.23
N LEU A 86 -16.60 7.82 18.68
CA LEU A 86 -15.42 7.22 19.31
C LEU A 86 -14.42 6.83 18.25
N VAL A 87 -13.27 7.48 18.28
CA VAL A 87 -12.13 7.18 17.41
C VAL A 87 -11.19 6.25 18.15
N VAL A 88 -10.74 5.20 17.47
CA VAL A 88 -9.71 4.31 18.02
C VAL A 88 -8.37 5.05 17.96
N VAL A 89 -7.80 5.22 19.13
CA VAL A 89 -6.45 5.76 19.35
C VAL A 89 -5.56 4.65 19.91
N GLY A 90 -4.26 4.89 19.97
CA GLY A 90 -3.35 3.91 20.56
C GLY A 90 -3.80 3.53 21.99
N TYR A 91 -3.98 2.24 22.23
CA TYR A 91 -4.38 1.68 23.53
C TYR A 91 -5.69 2.26 24.11
N GLY A 92 -6.70 2.52 23.26
CA GLY A 92 -7.99 2.98 23.74
C GLY A 92 -8.85 3.65 22.66
N THR A 93 -9.92 4.29 23.13
CA THR A 93 -10.81 5.08 22.28
C THR A 93 -11.00 6.46 22.88
N GLN A 94 -11.07 7.49 22.04
CA GLN A 94 -11.36 8.86 22.46
C GLN A 94 -12.51 9.43 21.61
N LYS A 95 -13.27 10.37 22.17
CA LYS A 95 -14.23 11.15 21.39
C LYS A 95 -13.48 11.99 20.36
N ARG A 96 -14.01 12.09 19.15
CA ARG A 96 -13.42 12.90 18.06
C ARG A 96 -13.24 14.37 18.48
N SER A 97 -14.16 14.90 19.29
CA SER A 97 -14.05 16.25 19.88
C SER A 97 -12.79 16.44 20.75
N ASN A 98 -12.36 15.39 21.42
CA ASN A 98 -11.25 15.45 22.38
C ASN A 98 -9.87 15.22 21.75
N LEU A 99 -9.82 14.79 20.50
CA LEU A 99 -8.55 14.53 19.82
C LEU A 99 -7.70 15.80 19.71
N THR A 100 -6.47 15.74 20.20
CA THR A 100 -5.47 16.82 20.10
C THR A 100 -4.50 16.59 18.95
N SER A 101 -4.42 15.35 18.45
CA SER A 101 -3.51 14.84 17.44
C SER A 101 -4.18 14.69 16.06
N SER A 102 -3.36 14.42 15.03
CA SER A 102 -3.80 14.24 13.65
C SER A 102 -4.17 12.79 13.38
N ILE A 103 -5.47 12.48 13.41
CA ILE A 103 -6.04 11.15 13.19
C ILE A 103 -7.20 11.24 12.19
N GLU A 104 -7.13 10.45 11.12
CA GLU A 104 -8.23 10.27 10.16
C GLU A 104 -8.78 8.86 10.25
N VAL A 105 -10.10 8.71 10.11
CA VAL A 105 -10.78 7.42 10.23
C VAL A 105 -11.54 7.09 8.97
N VAL A 106 -11.33 5.88 8.46
CA VAL A 106 -12.08 5.27 7.34
C VAL A 106 -12.92 4.13 7.88
N LYS A 107 -14.20 4.12 7.55
CA LYS A 107 -15.12 3.03 7.95
C LYS A 107 -14.92 1.81 7.06
N GLY A 108 -15.04 0.62 7.64
CA GLY A 108 -14.96 -0.63 6.87
C GLY A 108 -15.99 -0.73 5.75
N THR A 109 -17.18 -0.12 5.95
CA THR A 109 -18.23 -0.06 4.91
C THR A 109 -17.80 0.71 3.66
N ASP A 110 -16.96 1.73 3.80
CA ASP A 110 -16.48 2.53 2.66
C ASP A 110 -15.41 1.77 1.88
N LEU A 111 -14.57 1.01 2.59
CA LEU A 111 -13.56 0.13 1.99
C LEU A 111 -14.21 -1.02 1.21
N ALA A 112 -15.24 -1.62 1.77
CA ALA A 112 -15.97 -2.71 1.14
C ALA A 112 -16.70 -2.31 -0.17
N ARG A 113 -16.91 -1.03 -0.43
CA ARG A 113 -17.51 -0.52 -1.68
C ARG A 113 -16.51 -0.41 -2.84
N VAL A 114 -15.20 -0.47 -2.59
CA VAL A 114 -14.20 -0.43 -3.65
C VAL A 114 -14.10 -1.80 -4.32
N PRO A 115 -14.20 -1.92 -5.65
CA PRO A 115 -14.21 -3.21 -6.36
C PRO A 115 -12.80 -3.79 -6.50
N THR A 116 -12.12 -3.98 -5.38
CA THR A 116 -10.80 -4.61 -5.31
C THR A 116 -10.78 -5.67 -4.21
N PRO A 117 -10.10 -6.80 -4.42
CA PRO A 117 -9.90 -7.79 -3.37
C PRO A 117 -8.80 -7.39 -2.36
N ASN A 118 -8.05 -6.32 -2.65
CA ASN A 118 -6.91 -5.87 -1.86
C ASN A 118 -7.26 -4.64 -1.01
N LEU A 119 -7.04 -4.72 0.29
CA LEU A 119 -7.37 -3.65 1.23
C LEU A 119 -6.47 -2.42 1.09
N ASP A 120 -5.20 -2.60 0.71
CA ASP A 120 -4.26 -1.51 0.43
C ASP A 120 -4.76 -0.62 -0.73
N GLU A 121 -5.21 -1.22 -1.82
CA GLU A 121 -5.82 -0.48 -2.95
C GLU A 121 -7.15 0.19 -2.57
N ALA A 122 -7.94 -0.44 -1.68
CA ALA A 122 -9.19 0.12 -1.20
C ALA A 122 -8.99 1.39 -0.36
N LEU A 123 -7.83 1.56 0.28
CA LEU A 123 -7.47 2.76 1.04
C LEU A 123 -7.06 3.94 0.15
N ASN A 124 -6.75 3.71 -1.11
CA ASN A 124 -6.27 4.74 -2.02
C ASN A 124 -7.32 5.85 -2.22
N GLY A 125 -6.93 7.11 -1.96
CA GLY A 125 -7.81 8.27 -2.05
C GLY A 125 -8.85 8.38 -0.92
N GLN A 126 -8.78 7.53 0.13
CA GLN A 126 -9.72 7.57 1.25
C GLN A 126 -9.39 8.62 2.30
N VAL A 127 -8.11 8.97 2.47
CA VAL A 127 -7.59 9.83 3.54
C VAL A 127 -6.61 10.84 3.00
N ALA A 128 -6.73 12.11 3.43
CA ALA A 128 -5.74 13.13 3.14
C ALA A 128 -4.40 12.81 3.83
N GLY A 129 -3.29 12.95 3.11
CA GLY A 129 -1.94 12.64 3.60
C GLY A 129 -1.57 11.15 3.53
N LEU A 130 -2.48 10.24 3.12
CA LEU A 130 -2.17 8.85 2.83
C LEU A 130 -1.98 8.67 1.32
N GLN A 131 -0.81 8.26 0.93
CA GLN A 131 -0.49 7.91 -0.46
C GLN A 131 -0.41 6.40 -0.61
N VAL A 132 -1.11 5.88 -1.60
CA VAL A 132 -1.08 4.48 -1.99
C VAL A 132 -0.77 4.42 -3.47
N MET A 133 0.42 3.94 -3.81
CA MET A 133 0.86 3.81 -5.20
C MET A 133 0.89 2.33 -5.56
N SER A 134 0.05 1.94 -6.50
CA SER A 134 0.04 0.56 -7.01
C SER A 134 1.28 0.33 -7.87
N VAL A 135 2.09 -0.66 -7.50
CA VAL A 135 3.33 -1.00 -8.21
C VAL A 135 3.06 -2.00 -9.33
N SER A 136 2.06 -2.85 -9.15
CA SER A 136 1.69 -3.92 -10.09
C SER A 136 0.26 -4.38 -9.80
N GLY A 137 -0.45 -4.78 -10.85
CA GLY A 137 -1.75 -5.45 -10.74
C GLY A 137 -1.65 -6.98 -10.62
N ASP A 138 -0.46 -7.54 -10.48
CA ASP A 138 -0.17 -8.98 -10.47
C ASP A 138 -0.71 -9.68 -9.22
N PRO A 139 -1.74 -10.53 -9.32
CA PRO A 139 -2.26 -11.28 -8.18
C PRO A 139 -1.37 -12.44 -7.76
N GLY A 140 -0.46 -12.91 -8.62
CA GLY A 140 0.44 -14.02 -8.37
C GLY A 140 1.69 -13.66 -7.57
N THR A 141 1.89 -12.37 -7.27
CA THR A 141 2.97 -11.90 -6.41
C THR A 141 2.43 -11.35 -5.11
N ALA A 142 3.21 -11.50 -4.06
CA ALA A 142 2.89 -10.93 -2.77
C ALA A 142 3.30 -9.43 -2.65
N ARG A 143 3.39 -8.70 -3.77
CA ARG A 143 3.74 -7.28 -3.75
C ARG A 143 2.54 -6.44 -3.33
N GLU A 144 2.76 -5.64 -2.30
CA GLU A 144 1.80 -4.64 -1.84
C GLU A 144 1.95 -3.32 -2.60
N ALA A 145 0.89 -2.51 -2.57
CA ALA A 145 1.01 -1.11 -2.93
C ALA A 145 1.97 -0.40 -1.95
N ASN A 146 2.76 0.52 -2.47
CA ASN A 146 3.61 1.36 -1.63
C ASN A 146 2.73 2.33 -0.84
N LEU A 147 2.53 2.03 0.47
CA LEU A 147 1.85 2.92 1.39
C LEU A 147 2.81 3.92 1.99
N ARG A 148 2.37 5.17 2.08
CA ARG A 148 3.10 6.23 2.75
C ARG A 148 2.18 7.24 3.39
N ILE A 149 2.56 7.71 4.57
CA ILE A 149 1.87 8.78 5.27
C ILE A 149 2.73 10.05 5.18
N ARG A 150 2.21 11.08 4.47
CA ARG A 150 2.86 12.39 4.27
C ARG A 150 4.16 12.32 3.45
N ALA A 151 5.12 13.24 3.67
CA ALA A 151 6.34 13.34 2.86
C ALA A 151 7.38 12.25 3.16
N VAL A 152 8.29 12.00 2.20
CA VAL A 152 9.42 11.05 2.32
C VAL A 152 10.43 11.55 3.35
N THR A 153 10.93 10.64 4.18
CA THR A 153 12.00 10.96 5.14
C THR A 153 13.18 9.97 5.10
N GLY A 154 13.16 9.02 4.17
CA GLY A 154 14.21 8.01 4.03
C GLY A 154 13.86 6.91 3.03
N ALA A 155 14.78 5.99 2.80
CA ALA A 155 14.62 4.89 1.85
C ALA A 155 13.43 3.96 2.20
N SER A 156 13.20 3.72 3.49
CA SER A 156 12.01 3.00 3.96
C SER A 156 11.03 3.99 4.60
N SER A 157 9.88 4.19 3.97
CA SER A 157 8.84 5.14 4.39
C SER A 157 7.49 4.48 4.67
N SER A 158 7.42 3.15 4.71
CA SER A 158 6.19 2.41 5.01
C SER A 158 5.72 2.68 6.44
N PRO A 159 4.42 2.93 6.66
CA PRO A 159 3.85 3.10 8.00
C PRO A 159 3.80 1.75 8.75
N LEU A 160 3.74 1.83 10.07
CA LEU A 160 3.51 0.66 10.91
C LEU A 160 2.06 0.18 10.76
N LEU A 161 1.87 -1.09 10.47
CA LEU A 161 0.58 -1.74 10.49
C LEU A 161 0.28 -2.27 11.89
N VAL A 162 -0.89 -1.91 12.46
CA VAL A 162 -1.37 -2.38 13.77
C VAL A 162 -2.77 -2.95 13.59
N ILE A 163 -2.98 -4.23 13.96
CA ILE A 163 -4.26 -4.91 13.85
C ILE A 163 -4.74 -5.31 15.24
N ASP A 164 -5.90 -4.79 15.66
CA ASP A 164 -6.48 -5.01 16.99
C ASP A 164 -5.48 -4.74 18.13
N GLY A 165 -4.64 -3.69 17.96
CA GLY A 165 -3.63 -3.28 18.93
C GLY A 165 -2.35 -4.10 18.88
N VAL A 166 -2.17 -5.00 17.92
CA VAL A 166 -0.96 -5.80 17.73
C VAL A 166 -0.13 -5.23 16.58
N PRO A 167 1.09 -4.72 16.84
CA PRO A 167 1.98 -4.24 15.80
C PRO A 167 2.45 -5.40 14.88
N ARG A 168 2.39 -5.20 13.57
CA ARG A 168 2.87 -6.15 12.57
C ARG A 168 4.23 -5.73 12.04
N PHE A 169 5.07 -6.72 11.77
CA PHE A 169 6.41 -6.47 11.25
C PHE A 169 6.37 -6.27 9.74
N SER A 170 7.11 -5.28 9.23
CA SER A 170 7.32 -5.01 7.81
C SER A 170 8.72 -4.42 7.59
N GLU A 171 9.75 -4.97 8.24
CA GLU A 171 11.12 -4.44 8.07
C GLU A 171 11.85 -5.02 6.87
N ASN A 172 11.48 -6.22 6.46
CA ASN A 172 11.94 -6.86 5.24
C ASN A 172 10.74 -7.55 4.60
N THR A 173 10.64 -7.47 3.30
CA THR A 173 9.60 -8.12 2.48
C THR A 173 9.74 -9.65 2.48
N SER A 174 9.87 -10.26 3.67
CA SER A 174 9.85 -11.70 3.79
C SER A 174 8.43 -12.23 3.64
N ASP A 175 8.27 -13.35 2.98
CA ASP A 175 6.99 -13.96 2.64
C ASP A 175 6.16 -14.41 3.86
N GLY A 176 6.73 -14.37 5.06
CA GLY A 176 6.08 -14.77 6.32
C GLY A 176 5.40 -13.64 7.11
N GLU A 177 5.34 -12.41 6.61
CA GLU A 177 4.75 -11.27 7.34
C GLU A 177 3.32 -10.97 6.89
N GLN A 178 2.46 -10.58 7.85
CA GLN A 178 1.08 -10.24 7.56
C GLN A 178 0.98 -8.88 6.87
N ARG A 179 0.35 -8.86 5.71
CA ARG A 179 0.16 -7.71 4.85
C ARG A 179 -1.25 -7.15 4.95
N LEU A 180 -1.40 -5.89 4.59
CA LEU A 180 -2.71 -5.25 4.49
C LEU A 180 -3.61 -5.97 3.47
N SER A 181 -3.02 -6.42 2.34
CA SER A 181 -3.70 -7.19 1.30
C SER A 181 -4.17 -8.58 1.73
N ASP A 182 -3.72 -9.10 2.90
CA ASP A 182 -4.16 -10.38 3.45
C ASP A 182 -5.46 -10.27 4.24
N LEU A 183 -5.88 -9.06 4.62
CA LEU A 183 -7.10 -8.84 5.38
C LEU A 183 -8.35 -8.84 4.49
N ASN A 184 -9.45 -9.35 5.05
CA ASN A 184 -10.75 -9.24 4.41
C ASN A 184 -11.40 -7.89 4.74
N PRO A 185 -11.71 -7.03 3.74
CA PRO A 185 -12.36 -5.75 3.98
C PRO A 185 -13.69 -5.85 4.75
N ASP A 186 -14.40 -6.99 4.61
CA ASP A 186 -15.68 -7.21 5.28
C ASP A 186 -15.55 -7.43 6.79
N ASP A 187 -14.37 -7.83 7.29
CA ASP A 187 -14.10 -7.98 8.73
C ASP A 187 -13.64 -6.68 9.40
N ILE A 188 -13.40 -5.62 8.63
CA ILE A 188 -12.94 -4.34 9.17
C ILE A 188 -14.10 -3.53 9.74
N GLU A 189 -13.96 -3.03 10.97
CA GLU A 189 -14.84 -2.03 11.57
C GLU A 189 -14.41 -0.62 11.13
N SER A 190 -13.12 -0.31 11.32
CA SER A 190 -12.54 0.99 10.96
C SER A 190 -11.03 0.88 10.79
N ILE A 191 -10.47 1.82 10.02
CA ILE A 191 -9.03 2.05 9.90
C ILE A 191 -8.76 3.49 10.34
N SER A 192 -7.90 3.68 11.35
CA SER A 192 -7.42 4.99 11.78
C SER A 192 -6.00 5.21 11.26
N ILE A 193 -5.78 6.33 10.58
CA ILE A 193 -4.46 6.74 10.08
C ILE A 193 -3.89 7.78 11.05
N LEU A 194 -2.82 7.41 11.75
CA LEU A 194 -2.13 8.24 12.72
C LEU A 194 -0.98 8.95 12.02
N LYS A 195 -1.11 10.27 11.80
CA LYS A 195 -0.22 11.02 10.89
C LYS A 195 0.89 11.80 11.60
N ASP A 196 0.74 12.11 12.90
CA ASP A 196 1.70 12.90 13.68
C ASP A 196 2.31 12.11 14.84
N ALA A 197 3.34 12.69 15.46
CA ALA A 197 4.06 12.04 16.57
C ALA A 197 3.17 11.81 17.79
N ALA A 198 2.25 12.72 18.14
CA ALA A 198 1.38 12.57 19.29
C ALA A 198 0.43 11.37 19.15
N ALA A 199 -0.16 11.18 17.96
CA ALA A 199 -1.00 10.02 17.69
C ALA A 199 -0.20 8.71 17.66
N ALA A 200 1.01 8.74 17.08
CA ALA A 200 1.83 7.57 16.78
C ALA A 200 2.74 7.12 17.95
N ALA A 201 3.03 8.00 18.90
CA ALA A 201 4.01 7.78 19.98
C ALA A 201 3.79 6.49 20.78
N VAL A 202 2.56 6.17 21.07
CA VAL A 202 2.20 4.97 21.84
C VAL A 202 2.55 3.66 21.14
N TYR A 203 2.74 3.67 19.81
CA TYR A 203 3.17 2.50 19.04
C TYR A 203 4.69 2.40 18.84
N GLY A 204 5.44 3.42 19.28
CA GLY A 204 6.89 3.41 19.48
C GLY A 204 7.73 3.46 18.23
N VAL A 205 8.84 2.76 18.32
CA VAL A 205 10.01 2.87 17.44
C VAL A 205 9.79 2.68 15.94
N ARG A 206 8.70 2.07 15.55
CA ARG A 206 8.35 1.86 14.12
C ARG A 206 7.32 2.85 13.61
N ALA A 207 6.74 3.63 14.49
CA ALA A 207 5.69 4.59 14.17
C ALA A 207 6.22 5.92 13.60
N ALA A 208 7.54 6.06 13.42
CA ALA A 208 8.18 7.28 12.89
C ALA A 208 7.68 7.68 11.48
N ASN A 209 7.17 6.72 10.71
CA ASN A 209 6.57 6.96 9.40
C ASN A 209 5.02 7.04 9.45
N GLY A 210 4.42 7.11 10.66
CA GLY A 210 2.98 7.03 10.91
C GLY A 210 2.49 5.60 11.12
N VAL A 211 1.20 5.48 11.45
CA VAL A 211 0.56 4.19 11.80
C VAL A 211 -0.74 4.01 11.04
N VAL A 212 -0.97 2.82 10.50
CA VAL A 212 -2.25 2.33 9.99
C VAL A 212 -2.83 1.40 11.04
N LEU A 213 -3.78 1.91 11.82
CA LEU A 213 -4.42 1.17 12.91
C LEU A 213 -5.74 0.59 12.45
N ILE A 214 -5.83 -0.72 12.39
CA ILE A 214 -6.99 -1.47 11.95
C ILE A 214 -7.72 -2.05 13.15
N LYS A 215 -9.01 -1.76 13.22
CA LYS A 215 -9.93 -2.40 14.15
C LYS A 215 -10.85 -3.31 13.37
N THR A 216 -10.87 -4.58 13.75
CA THR A 216 -11.77 -5.56 13.15
C THR A 216 -13.10 -5.64 13.90
N LYS A 217 -14.14 -6.16 13.23
CA LYS A 217 -15.50 -6.27 13.77
C LYS A 217 -15.55 -7.18 14.99
N ARG A 218 -16.43 -6.83 15.92
CA ARG A 218 -16.75 -7.57 17.14
C ARG A 218 -18.24 -7.42 17.46
N SER A 219 -18.85 -8.36 18.14
CA SER A 219 -20.24 -8.21 18.60
C SER A 219 -20.38 -7.09 19.63
N LYS A 220 -21.44 -6.31 19.53
CA LYS A 220 -21.73 -5.16 20.40
C LYS A 220 -23.01 -5.41 21.20
N GLY A 221 -22.88 -5.42 22.53
CA GLY A 221 -24.02 -5.50 23.46
C GLY A 221 -24.85 -6.79 23.32
N ASP A 222 -26.01 -6.79 23.94
CA ASP A 222 -26.99 -7.88 23.80
C ASP A 222 -27.62 -7.81 22.40
N SER A 223 -27.42 -8.83 21.60
CA SER A 223 -27.91 -8.88 20.24
C SER A 223 -28.35 -10.30 19.87
N LYS A 224 -29.49 -10.39 19.17
CA LYS A 224 -29.91 -11.64 18.52
C LYS A 224 -28.87 -12.06 17.49
N LEU A 225 -28.86 -13.34 17.16
CA LEU A 225 -28.03 -13.84 16.06
C LEU A 225 -28.31 -13.05 14.79
N ARG A 226 -27.22 -12.56 14.17
CA ARG A 226 -27.21 -11.90 12.86
C ARG A 226 -26.29 -12.67 11.96
N ILE A 227 -26.78 -13.01 10.79
CA ILE A 227 -26.01 -13.66 9.73
C ILE A 227 -25.91 -12.69 8.57
N ASN A 228 -24.69 -12.40 8.11
CA ASN A 228 -24.48 -11.59 6.92
C ASN A 228 -23.71 -12.41 5.89
N TYR A 229 -24.18 -12.38 4.66
CA TYR A 229 -23.49 -12.94 3.50
C TYR A 229 -23.21 -11.84 2.49
N ARG A 230 -22.00 -11.83 1.92
CA ARG A 230 -21.63 -11.00 0.77
C ARG A 230 -21.00 -11.86 -0.30
N GLY A 231 -21.58 -11.79 -1.50
CA GLY A 231 -21.02 -12.32 -2.73
C GLY A 231 -20.59 -11.19 -3.65
N GLN A 232 -19.44 -11.32 -4.27
CA GLN A 232 -18.93 -10.36 -5.26
C GLN A 232 -18.25 -11.09 -6.40
N TYR A 233 -18.53 -10.68 -7.64
CA TYR A 233 -17.86 -11.14 -8.84
C TYR A 233 -17.38 -9.96 -9.66
N ASN A 234 -16.12 -9.99 -10.11
CA ASN A 234 -15.50 -8.93 -10.88
C ASN A 234 -14.81 -9.50 -12.12
N ILE A 235 -14.99 -8.82 -13.25
CA ILE A 235 -14.23 -9.03 -14.49
C ILE A 235 -13.13 -7.98 -14.52
N GLN A 236 -11.92 -8.37 -14.87
CA GLN A 236 -10.73 -7.54 -14.84
C GLN A 236 -10.09 -7.49 -16.23
N LYS A 237 -9.71 -6.28 -16.67
CA LYS A 237 -8.97 -6.04 -17.91
C LYS A 237 -7.86 -5.03 -17.63
N ALA A 238 -6.78 -5.06 -18.37
CA ALA A 238 -5.73 -4.05 -18.24
C ALA A 238 -6.28 -2.63 -18.49
N THR A 239 -5.80 -1.64 -17.73
CA THR A 239 -6.13 -0.24 -17.98
C THR A 239 -5.53 0.22 -19.28
N LYS A 240 -4.29 -0.20 -19.56
CA LYS A 240 -3.55 0.14 -20.78
C LYS A 240 -2.45 -0.88 -21.05
N PHE A 241 -2.31 -1.25 -22.31
CA PHE A 241 -1.16 -1.96 -22.86
C PHE A 241 -0.46 -1.10 -23.90
N PRO A 242 0.84 -1.33 -24.18
CA PRO A 242 1.51 -0.79 -25.36
C PRO A 242 0.79 -1.24 -26.64
N LYS A 243 0.73 -0.38 -27.63
CA LYS A 243 0.22 -0.73 -28.95
C LYS A 243 1.40 -1.04 -29.86
N PHE A 244 1.67 -2.33 -30.06
CA PHE A 244 2.72 -2.78 -30.96
C PHE A 244 2.26 -2.69 -32.41
N LEU A 245 3.23 -2.52 -33.32
CA LEU A 245 3.00 -2.55 -34.74
C LEU A 245 2.65 -3.98 -35.21
N ASN A 246 1.88 -4.08 -36.33
CA ASN A 246 1.75 -5.35 -37.04
C ASN A 246 3.07 -5.75 -37.70
N SER A 247 3.15 -6.98 -38.20
CA SER A 247 4.40 -7.53 -38.74
C SER A 247 4.94 -6.75 -39.95
N TYR A 248 4.07 -6.28 -40.83
CA TYR A 248 4.48 -5.51 -42.02
C TYR A 248 4.97 -4.10 -41.68
N GLU A 249 4.24 -3.38 -40.83
CA GLU A 249 4.67 -2.06 -40.35
C GLU A 249 5.99 -2.15 -39.57
N PHE A 250 6.11 -3.19 -38.74
CA PHE A 250 7.34 -3.47 -38.00
C PHE A 250 8.52 -3.70 -38.92
N ALA A 251 8.38 -4.59 -39.96
CA ALA A 251 9.47 -4.92 -40.89
C ALA A 251 9.92 -3.70 -41.71
N LYS A 252 8.99 -2.86 -42.14
CA LYS A 252 9.32 -1.60 -42.84
C LYS A 252 10.06 -0.62 -41.93
N LEU A 253 9.62 -0.45 -40.66
CA LEU A 253 10.28 0.43 -39.73
C LEU A 253 11.65 -0.11 -39.31
N TYR A 254 11.77 -1.43 -39.18
CA TYR A 254 13.03 -2.11 -38.95
C TYR A 254 14.05 -1.83 -40.07
N ASN A 255 13.65 -1.96 -41.32
CA ASN A 255 14.54 -1.63 -42.48
C ASN A 255 15.02 -0.19 -42.39
N LYS A 256 14.14 0.76 -42.03
CA LYS A 256 14.54 2.17 -41.82
C LYS A 256 15.50 2.34 -40.62
N ALA A 257 15.31 1.56 -39.54
CA ALA A 257 16.13 1.64 -38.35
C ALA A 257 17.56 1.11 -38.50
N VAL A 258 17.73 0.14 -39.42
CA VAL A 258 19.03 -0.48 -39.74
C VAL A 258 19.74 0.19 -40.93
N GLU A 259 19.17 1.19 -41.53
CA GLU A 259 19.77 1.93 -42.67
C GLU A 259 21.09 2.56 -42.26
N GLY A 260 22.18 2.11 -42.90
CA GLY A 260 23.55 2.54 -42.61
C GLY A 260 24.19 1.93 -41.37
N GLU A 261 23.57 0.89 -40.79
CA GLU A 261 24.19 0.10 -39.70
C GLU A 261 24.96 -1.09 -40.25
N ALA A 262 26.18 -1.31 -39.76
CA ALA A 262 27.00 -2.44 -40.17
C ALA A 262 26.53 -3.74 -39.50
N ASN A 263 26.62 -4.89 -40.23
CA ASN A 263 26.33 -6.22 -39.69
C ASN A 263 24.87 -6.50 -39.31
N VAL A 264 23.92 -5.77 -39.87
CA VAL A 264 22.49 -6.03 -39.68
C VAL A 264 21.84 -6.10 -41.07
N ASN A 265 21.12 -7.20 -41.35
CA ASN A 265 20.45 -7.36 -42.64
C ASN A 265 19.02 -6.84 -42.58
N PRO A 266 18.61 -5.93 -43.46
CA PRO A 266 17.20 -5.55 -43.62
C PRO A 266 16.41 -6.71 -44.23
N TYR A 267 15.08 -6.68 -44.08
CA TYR A 267 14.16 -7.55 -44.83
C TYR A 267 14.21 -7.20 -46.28
N THR A 268 14.31 -8.21 -47.15
CA THR A 268 14.27 -8.04 -48.60
C THR A 268 12.86 -7.71 -49.08
N ASP A 269 12.71 -7.21 -50.31
CA ASP A 269 11.39 -6.92 -50.90
C ASP A 269 10.51 -8.19 -50.97
N GLU A 270 11.12 -9.36 -51.27
CA GLU A 270 10.42 -10.65 -51.28
C GLU A 270 9.93 -11.02 -49.86
N GLU A 271 10.77 -10.81 -48.85
CA GLU A 271 10.39 -11.06 -47.43
C GLU A 271 9.30 -10.09 -46.97
N LEU A 272 9.39 -8.80 -47.34
CA LEU A 272 8.34 -7.84 -47.07
C LEU A 272 7.00 -8.24 -47.71
N GLU A 273 7.02 -8.76 -48.92
CA GLU A 273 5.82 -9.25 -49.57
C GLU A 273 5.28 -10.54 -48.92
N MET A 274 6.16 -11.48 -48.51
CA MET A 274 5.76 -12.64 -47.73
C MET A 274 5.13 -12.25 -46.36
N ILE A 275 5.68 -11.25 -45.70
CA ILE A 275 5.14 -10.72 -44.45
C ILE A 275 3.78 -10.06 -44.68
N ARG A 276 3.66 -9.26 -45.76
CA ARG A 276 2.42 -8.56 -46.08
C ARG A 276 1.29 -9.51 -46.44
N THR A 277 1.58 -10.57 -47.18
CA THR A 277 0.61 -11.55 -47.68
C THR A 277 0.42 -12.73 -46.73
N GLN A 278 1.25 -12.87 -45.72
CA GLN A 278 1.30 -14.02 -44.78
C GLN A 278 1.40 -15.36 -45.54
N SER A 279 2.12 -15.39 -46.64
CA SER A 279 2.22 -16.57 -47.54
C SER A 279 3.04 -17.71 -46.92
N ASN A 280 3.90 -17.41 -45.92
CA ASN A 280 4.63 -18.41 -45.13
C ASN A 280 4.57 -18.11 -43.63
N PRO A 281 3.47 -18.44 -42.94
CA PRO A 281 3.27 -18.10 -41.53
C PRO A 281 4.20 -18.88 -40.56
N ASN A 282 4.86 -19.94 -40.99
CA ASN A 282 5.88 -20.64 -40.24
C ASN A 282 7.23 -19.89 -40.18
N LYS A 283 7.51 -19.04 -41.22
CA LYS A 283 8.69 -18.18 -41.26
C LYS A 283 8.38 -16.79 -40.75
N PHE A 284 7.31 -16.20 -41.27
CA PHE A 284 6.87 -14.83 -40.95
C PHE A 284 5.40 -14.83 -40.52
N ALA A 285 5.15 -14.59 -39.28
CA ALA A 285 3.81 -14.48 -38.72
C ALA A 285 3.36 -13.00 -38.55
N ASP A 286 2.10 -12.81 -38.23
CA ASP A 286 1.60 -11.53 -37.70
C ASP A 286 0.98 -11.79 -36.33
N THR A 287 1.82 -11.68 -35.32
CA THR A 287 1.45 -12.05 -33.93
C THR A 287 1.32 -10.83 -33.05
N ASN A 288 0.20 -10.73 -32.33
CA ASN A 288 -0.01 -9.71 -31.31
C ASN A 288 0.06 -10.36 -29.93
N ILE A 289 1.14 -10.13 -29.21
CA ILE A 289 1.37 -10.68 -27.87
C ILE A 289 0.32 -10.24 -26.83
N ILE A 290 -0.31 -9.08 -27.05
CA ILE A 290 -1.32 -8.54 -26.13
C ILE A 290 -2.57 -9.42 -26.07
N ASP A 291 -2.93 -10.09 -27.16
CA ASP A 291 -4.11 -10.98 -27.21
C ASP A 291 -3.95 -12.17 -26.25
N TYR A 292 -2.72 -12.60 -26.03
CA TYR A 292 -2.41 -13.66 -25.07
C TYR A 292 -2.30 -13.17 -23.62
N LEU A 293 -1.91 -11.90 -23.44
CA LEU A 293 -1.69 -11.30 -22.11
C LEU A 293 -2.96 -10.74 -21.46
N ASN A 294 -4.07 -10.59 -22.18
CA ASN A 294 -5.30 -9.92 -21.72
C ASN A 294 -6.55 -10.78 -21.86
N SER A 295 -6.46 -12.07 -21.55
CA SER A 295 -7.52 -13.02 -21.90
C SER A 295 -8.40 -13.48 -20.72
N HIS A 296 -8.00 -13.37 -19.43
CA HIS A 296 -8.61 -14.17 -18.35
C HIS A 296 -8.84 -13.49 -17.01
N GLY A 297 -8.78 -12.19 -16.85
CA GLY A 297 -8.85 -11.53 -15.54
C GLY A 297 -10.23 -11.61 -14.86
N TYR A 298 -10.35 -12.25 -13.69
CA TYR A 298 -11.54 -12.17 -12.83
C TYR A 298 -11.20 -12.33 -11.36
N SER A 299 -12.10 -11.86 -10.48
CA SER A 299 -12.04 -12.19 -9.07
C SER A 299 -13.43 -12.46 -8.51
N THR A 300 -13.51 -13.40 -7.57
CA THR A 300 -14.74 -13.68 -6.82
C THR A 300 -14.44 -13.68 -5.33
N THR A 301 -15.37 -13.13 -4.54
CA THR A 301 -15.25 -13.09 -3.07
C THR A 301 -16.59 -13.52 -2.47
N HIS A 302 -16.55 -14.45 -1.52
CA HIS A 302 -17.67 -14.89 -0.72
C HIS A 302 -17.31 -14.74 0.75
N SER A 303 -18.08 -13.96 1.48
CA SER A 303 -17.88 -13.69 2.91
C SER A 303 -19.14 -14.01 3.69
N VAL A 304 -19.01 -14.74 4.80
CA VAL A 304 -20.08 -15.00 5.76
C VAL A 304 -19.63 -14.53 7.13
N SER A 305 -20.51 -13.87 7.87
CA SER A 305 -20.25 -13.53 9.26
C SER A 305 -21.48 -13.77 10.13
N LEU A 306 -21.22 -14.26 11.34
CA LEU A 306 -22.21 -14.50 12.39
C LEU A 306 -21.83 -13.67 13.60
N SER A 307 -22.78 -12.96 14.18
CA SER A 307 -22.56 -12.21 15.41
C SER A 307 -23.80 -12.25 16.31
N GLY A 308 -23.59 -12.27 17.60
CA GLY A 308 -24.65 -12.30 18.59
C GLY A 308 -24.09 -12.31 19.99
N GLY A 309 -24.98 -12.48 20.96
CA GLY A 309 -24.56 -12.62 22.34
C GLY A 309 -25.53 -11.99 23.32
N ASN A 310 -25.19 -12.15 24.61
CA ASN A 310 -25.88 -11.58 25.74
C ASN A 310 -24.89 -10.92 26.70
N GLN A 311 -25.34 -10.52 27.88
CA GLN A 311 -24.50 -9.87 28.91
C GLN A 311 -23.32 -10.73 29.40
N PHE A 312 -23.40 -12.09 29.26
CA PHE A 312 -22.36 -13.01 29.71
C PHE A 312 -21.39 -13.40 28.61
N LEU A 313 -21.90 -13.60 27.37
CA LEU A 313 -21.13 -14.10 26.26
C LEU A 313 -21.50 -13.38 24.97
N ARG A 314 -20.52 -12.81 24.29
CA ARG A 314 -20.64 -12.19 22.97
C ARG A 314 -19.69 -12.86 22.02
N TYR A 315 -20.12 -13.08 20.79
CA TYR A 315 -19.32 -13.75 19.78
C TYR A 315 -19.43 -13.09 18.41
N TYR A 316 -18.34 -13.13 17.68
CA TYR A 316 -18.25 -12.80 16.25
C TYR A 316 -17.44 -13.87 15.55
N ILE A 317 -17.99 -14.49 14.51
CA ILE A 317 -17.33 -15.52 13.70
C ILE A 317 -17.47 -15.11 12.25
N SER A 318 -16.39 -15.18 11.48
CA SER A 318 -16.42 -14.92 10.05
C SER A 318 -15.53 -15.89 9.27
N GLY A 319 -15.92 -16.10 8.01
CA GLY A 319 -15.14 -16.83 7.02
C GLY A 319 -15.30 -16.18 5.66
N SER A 320 -14.21 -16.02 4.92
CA SER A 320 -14.27 -15.54 3.55
C SER A 320 -13.30 -16.27 2.62
N TYR A 321 -13.75 -16.49 1.40
CA TYR A 321 -12.94 -17.05 0.33
C TYR A 321 -12.88 -16.06 -0.82
N THR A 322 -11.66 -15.75 -1.27
CA THR A 322 -11.40 -14.90 -2.43
C THR A 322 -10.51 -15.64 -3.42
N LYS A 323 -10.94 -15.73 -4.66
CA LYS A 323 -10.14 -16.22 -5.78
C LYS A 323 -9.92 -15.08 -6.77
N THR A 324 -8.66 -14.88 -7.17
CA THR A 324 -8.28 -13.92 -8.21
C THR A 324 -7.49 -14.66 -9.28
N ALA A 325 -8.00 -14.66 -10.50
CA ALA A 325 -7.29 -15.12 -11.69
C ALA A 325 -6.64 -13.93 -12.36
N GLY A 326 -5.40 -14.09 -12.77
CA GLY A 326 -4.67 -13.06 -13.51
C GLY A 326 -5.19 -12.88 -14.93
N LEU A 327 -4.66 -11.87 -15.62
CA LEU A 327 -5.00 -11.58 -17.03
C LEU A 327 -4.63 -12.72 -17.97
N TYR A 328 -3.72 -13.60 -17.59
CA TYR A 328 -3.34 -14.81 -18.32
C TYR A 328 -3.24 -16.02 -17.35
N SER A 329 -3.30 -17.23 -17.89
CA SER A 329 -3.58 -18.46 -17.14
C SER A 329 -2.55 -18.87 -16.07
N GLY A 330 -1.31 -18.45 -16.20
CA GLY A 330 -0.22 -18.84 -15.29
C GLY A 330 -0.23 -18.13 -13.93
N VAL A 331 -1.10 -17.13 -13.72
CA VAL A 331 -1.05 -16.21 -12.58
C VAL A 331 -2.36 -16.18 -11.81
N GLY A 332 -2.29 -16.22 -10.48
CA GLY A 332 -3.48 -16.14 -9.66
C GLY A 332 -3.20 -16.16 -8.15
N ARG A 333 -4.25 -15.91 -7.38
CA ARG A 333 -4.25 -15.96 -5.91
C ARG A 333 -5.54 -16.54 -5.38
N ASP A 334 -5.42 -17.46 -4.44
CA ASP A 334 -6.51 -17.95 -3.59
C ASP A 334 -6.26 -17.48 -2.16
N ARG A 335 -7.29 -16.97 -1.49
CA ARG A 335 -7.19 -16.51 -0.11
C ARG A 335 -8.42 -16.96 0.69
N PHE A 336 -8.18 -17.56 1.82
CA PHE A 336 -9.19 -17.92 2.80
C PHE A 336 -8.88 -17.21 4.12
N ASN A 337 -9.79 -16.33 4.58
CA ASN A 337 -9.71 -15.67 5.87
C ASN A 337 -10.73 -16.29 6.81
N TYR A 338 -10.38 -16.36 8.09
CA TYR A 338 -11.28 -16.81 9.17
C TYR A 338 -10.98 -16.03 10.44
N ALA A 339 -12.06 -15.75 11.20
CA ALA A 339 -11.95 -15.09 12.49
C ALA A 339 -13.00 -15.65 13.45
N ALA A 340 -12.60 -15.80 14.70
CA ALA A 340 -13.49 -16.12 15.81
C ALA A 340 -13.12 -15.25 17.01
N LYS A 341 -14.07 -14.49 17.51
CA LYS A 341 -13.89 -13.58 18.65
C LYS A 341 -14.94 -13.83 19.70
N LEU A 342 -14.50 -13.94 20.92
CA LEU A 342 -15.34 -14.26 22.07
C LEU A 342 -15.03 -13.28 23.20
N ASP A 343 -16.06 -12.67 23.77
CA ASP A 343 -15.97 -11.89 25.01
C ASP A 343 -16.83 -12.56 26.07
N ALA A 344 -16.21 -13.07 27.13
CA ALA A 344 -16.86 -13.72 28.26
C ALA A 344 -16.76 -12.82 29.51
N THR A 345 -17.89 -12.44 30.07
CA THR A 345 -17.95 -11.73 31.36
C THR A 345 -17.89 -12.77 32.48
N LEU A 346 -16.71 -12.92 33.09
CA LEU A 346 -16.44 -13.91 34.15
C LEU A 346 -17.01 -13.49 35.50
N ALA A 347 -16.94 -12.18 35.77
CA ALA A 347 -17.49 -11.55 36.97
C ALA A 347 -17.80 -10.07 36.69
N LYS A 348 -18.41 -9.37 37.63
CA LYS A 348 -18.71 -7.93 37.47
C LYS A 348 -17.43 -7.13 37.21
N GLY A 349 -17.33 -6.54 36.03
CA GLY A 349 -16.16 -5.78 35.60
C GLY A 349 -14.98 -6.63 35.11
N LEU A 350 -15.05 -7.98 35.16
CA LEU A 350 -14.00 -8.87 34.72
C LEU A 350 -14.42 -9.55 33.41
N VAL A 351 -13.71 -9.21 32.32
CA VAL A 351 -14.00 -9.69 30.95
C VAL A 351 -12.77 -10.38 30.39
N LEU A 352 -12.95 -11.62 29.94
CA LEU A 352 -11.98 -12.36 29.15
C LEU A 352 -12.36 -12.24 27.66
N SER A 353 -11.43 -11.72 26.86
CA SER A 353 -11.55 -11.67 25.40
C SER A 353 -10.58 -12.67 24.77
N LEU A 354 -11.10 -13.54 23.91
CA LEU A 354 -10.32 -14.50 23.14
C LEU A 354 -10.53 -14.23 21.66
N ASP A 355 -9.44 -13.94 20.93
CA ASP A 355 -9.46 -13.69 19.48
C ASP A 355 -8.60 -14.73 18.78
N PHE A 356 -9.17 -15.37 17.78
CA PHE A 356 -8.48 -16.21 16.83
C PHE A 356 -8.72 -15.66 15.42
N ASN A 357 -7.66 -15.25 14.75
CA ASN A 357 -7.73 -14.76 13.38
C ASN A 357 -6.71 -15.50 12.54
N GLY A 358 -7.07 -15.80 11.30
CA GLY A 358 -6.12 -16.43 10.41
C GLY A 358 -6.39 -16.16 8.95
N VAL A 359 -5.33 -16.39 8.16
CA VAL A 359 -5.39 -16.34 6.71
C VAL A 359 -4.55 -17.47 6.12
N ARG A 360 -5.08 -18.08 5.07
CA ARG A 360 -4.35 -18.97 4.18
C ARG A 360 -4.39 -18.38 2.79
N SER A 361 -3.23 -17.97 2.27
CA SER A 361 -3.07 -17.45 0.91
C SER A 361 -2.22 -18.40 0.08
N GLY A 362 -2.65 -18.67 -1.14
CA GLY A 362 -1.87 -19.37 -2.16
C GLY A 362 -1.63 -18.44 -3.34
N TYR A 363 -0.38 -18.13 -3.61
CA TYR A 363 0.03 -17.36 -4.77
C TYR A 363 0.57 -18.31 -5.83
N LYS A 364 0.16 -18.12 -7.07
CA LYS A 364 0.67 -18.86 -8.23
C LYS A 364 1.18 -17.87 -9.25
N ASN A 365 2.39 -18.08 -9.73
CA ASN A 365 2.98 -17.32 -10.82
C ASN A 365 3.75 -18.28 -11.74
N THR A 366 4.08 -17.79 -12.93
CA THR A 366 5.00 -18.49 -13.84
C THR A 366 6.41 -18.46 -13.27
N SER A 367 7.26 -19.38 -13.70
CA SER A 367 8.65 -19.45 -13.22
C SER A 367 9.52 -18.26 -13.62
N PHE A 368 9.07 -17.43 -14.59
CA PHE A 368 9.81 -16.27 -15.09
C PHE A 368 8.91 -15.02 -15.19
N THR A 369 9.53 -13.83 -15.18
CA THR A 369 8.83 -12.54 -15.42
C THR A 369 8.26 -12.53 -16.83
N THR A 370 6.93 -12.64 -16.93
CA THR A 370 6.26 -12.97 -18.20
C THR A 370 6.02 -11.75 -19.08
N VAL A 371 5.53 -10.63 -18.51
CA VAL A 371 5.05 -9.51 -19.33
C VAL A 371 6.21 -8.77 -20.00
N ASP A 372 7.25 -8.40 -19.25
CA ASP A 372 8.42 -7.71 -19.80
C ASP A 372 9.18 -8.58 -20.81
N ALA A 373 9.29 -9.89 -20.52
CA ALA A 373 9.91 -10.84 -21.43
C ALA A 373 9.07 -11.02 -22.72
N ALA A 374 7.74 -11.06 -22.58
CA ALA A 374 6.84 -11.19 -23.70
C ALA A 374 6.91 -9.98 -24.68
N TYR A 375 7.14 -8.78 -24.16
CA TYR A 375 7.36 -7.59 -24.99
C TYR A 375 8.67 -7.65 -25.80
N SER A 376 9.58 -8.58 -25.53
CA SER A 376 10.84 -8.72 -26.27
C SER A 376 10.69 -9.38 -27.63
N TYR A 377 9.54 -9.99 -27.88
CA TYR A 377 9.34 -10.73 -29.13
C TYR A 377 8.74 -9.84 -30.23
N SER A 378 9.25 -10.01 -31.45
CA SER A 378 8.79 -9.27 -32.61
C SER A 378 7.47 -9.83 -33.15
N PRO A 379 6.59 -9.01 -33.72
CA PRO A 379 5.34 -9.49 -34.32
C PRO A 379 5.56 -10.37 -35.57
N VAL A 380 6.72 -10.31 -36.19
CA VAL A 380 7.08 -11.13 -37.38
C VAL A 380 7.36 -12.59 -36.98
N GLN A 381 7.63 -12.86 -35.70
CA GLN A 381 8.01 -14.17 -35.21
C GLN A 381 6.77 -15.03 -34.95
N PRO A 382 6.69 -16.27 -35.49
CA PRO A 382 5.60 -17.17 -35.14
C PRO A 382 5.74 -17.64 -33.70
N PHE A 383 4.67 -17.55 -32.90
CA PHE A 383 4.65 -18.14 -31.56
C PHE A 383 4.17 -19.60 -31.61
N THR A 384 3.35 -19.94 -32.57
CA THR A 384 2.93 -21.29 -32.90
C THR A 384 3.13 -21.54 -34.39
N LEU A 385 3.56 -22.71 -34.75
CA LEU A 385 3.66 -23.16 -36.14
C LEU A 385 2.29 -23.66 -36.63
N THR A 386 2.16 -23.86 -37.91
CA THR A 386 0.88 -24.24 -38.56
C THR A 386 0.30 -25.57 -38.08
N ASN A 387 1.12 -26.44 -37.50
CA ASN A 387 0.69 -27.69 -36.84
C ASN A 387 0.28 -27.50 -35.36
N GLY A 388 0.34 -26.25 -34.83
CA GLY A 388 0.00 -25.94 -33.44
C GLY A 388 1.14 -26.05 -32.42
N GLU A 389 2.32 -26.53 -32.84
CA GLU A 389 3.50 -26.65 -31.97
C GLU A 389 4.12 -25.27 -31.66
N LEU A 390 4.83 -25.19 -30.52
CA LEU A 390 5.50 -23.96 -30.10
C LEU A 390 6.78 -23.73 -30.92
N ALA A 391 6.86 -22.59 -31.57
CA ALA A 391 8.03 -22.22 -32.35
C ALA A 391 9.24 -21.92 -31.47
N SER A 392 10.42 -22.32 -31.88
CA SER A 392 11.69 -21.90 -31.28
C SER A 392 12.08 -20.52 -31.79
N ILE A 393 12.02 -19.53 -30.87
CA ILE A 393 12.37 -18.14 -31.15
C ILE A 393 13.62 -17.80 -30.35
N ASN A 394 14.79 -17.84 -30.97
CA ASN A 394 16.08 -17.64 -30.30
C ASN A 394 16.23 -18.53 -29.04
N GLY A 395 15.69 -19.75 -29.08
CA GLY A 395 15.72 -20.67 -27.96
C GLY A 395 14.69 -20.43 -26.86
N GLY A 396 13.63 -19.65 -27.14
CA GLY A 396 12.55 -19.43 -26.24
C GLY A 396 11.20 -19.28 -26.94
N ASN A 397 10.13 -19.10 -26.16
CA ASN A 397 8.80 -18.79 -26.67
C ASN A 397 7.95 -18.14 -25.57
N PRO A 398 7.31 -16.99 -25.80
CA PRO A 398 6.56 -16.29 -24.75
C PRO A 398 5.34 -17.08 -24.24
N LEU A 399 4.76 -17.94 -25.07
CA LEU A 399 3.58 -18.72 -24.71
C LEU A 399 3.89 -19.78 -23.65
N ILE A 400 5.15 -20.22 -23.49
CA ILE A 400 5.54 -21.13 -22.42
C ILE A 400 5.12 -20.57 -21.06
N ASN A 401 5.48 -19.32 -20.80
CA ASN A 401 5.18 -18.66 -19.54
C ASN A 401 3.71 -18.22 -19.46
N ILE A 402 3.16 -17.65 -20.54
CA ILE A 402 1.76 -17.20 -20.57
C ILE A 402 0.79 -18.36 -20.33
N ARG A 403 1.08 -19.54 -20.86
CA ARG A 403 0.28 -20.75 -20.68
C ARG A 403 0.67 -21.56 -19.42
N GLY A 404 1.79 -21.20 -18.75
CA GLY A 404 2.28 -21.89 -17.54
C GLY A 404 2.85 -23.29 -17.85
N LEU A 405 3.45 -23.51 -19.00
CA LEU A 405 3.99 -24.79 -19.45
C LEU A 405 5.39 -25.08 -18.89
N GLY A 406 6.22 -24.05 -18.70
CA GLY A 406 7.63 -24.18 -18.28
C GLY A 406 7.81 -24.36 -16.76
N GLY A 407 6.75 -24.66 -16.02
CA GLY A 407 6.78 -24.78 -14.58
C GLY A 407 6.02 -23.68 -13.86
N TYR A 408 6.28 -23.51 -12.56
CA TYR A 408 5.55 -22.56 -11.72
C TYR A 408 6.37 -22.08 -10.52
N THR A 409 6.02 -20.91 -10.02
CA THR A 409 6.33 -20.46 -8.66
C THR A 409 5.03 -20.48 -7.86
N ARG A 410 4.99 -21.21 -6.76
CA ARG A 410 3.87 -21.26 -5.81
C ARG A 410 4.36 -20.82 -4.44
N ASN A 411 3.65 -19.86 -3.85
CA ASN A 411 3.89 -19.47 -2.47
C ASN A 411 2.60 -19.70 -1.67
N ARG A 412 2.69 -20.53 -0.63
CA ARG A 412 1.60 -20.83 0.31
C ARG A 412 1.92 -20.22 1.65
N VAL A 413 1.09 -19.27 2.07
CA VAL A 413 1.26 -18.57 3.33
C VAL A 413 0.11 -18.92 4.25
N LYS A 414 0.42 -19.35 5.46
CA LYS A 414 -0.50 -19.55 6.57
C LYS A 414 -0.10 -18.62 7.69
N MET A 415 -1.04 -17.82 8.18
CA MET A 415 -0.82 -16.93 9.32
C MET A 415 -1.94 -17.13 10.31
N ASN A 416 -1.60 -17.35 11.58
CA ASN A 416 -2.55 -17.47 12.66
C ASN A 416 -2.16 -16.51 13.78
N THR A 417 -3.13 -15.80 14.32
CA THR A 417 -2.98 -14.94 15.48
C THR A 417 -3.94 -15.38 16.55
N ILE A 418 -3.44 -15.65 17.73
CA ILE A 418 -4.23 -15.93 18.94
C ILE A 418 -3.95 -14.82 19.93
N THR A 419 -5.02 -14.18 20.43
CA THR A 419 -4.92 -13.16 21.48
C THR A 419 -5.84 -13.52 22.62
N ALA A 420 -5.30 -13.54 23.83
CA ALA A 420 -6.07 -13.62 25.08
C ALA A 420 -5.86 -12.31 25.85
N ASN A 421 -6.95 -11.65 26.21
CA ASN A 421 -6.94 -10.41 26.97
C ASN A 421 -7.90 -10.49 28.14
N LEU A 422 -7.40 -10.33 29.36
CA LEU A 422 -8.18 -10.25 30.58
C LEU A 422 -8.21 -8.80 31.05
N ASN A 423 -9.38 -8.20 31.07
CA ASN A 423 -9.60 -6.83 31.54
C ASN A 423 -10.44 -6.83 32.80
N TRP A 424 -10.01 -6.10 33.82
CA TRP A 424 -10.70 -5.97 35.06
C TRP A 424 -10.92 -4.51 35.46
N ASP A 425 -12.18 -4.09 35.43
CA ASP A 425 -12.60 -2.80 36.00
C ASP A 425 -12.66 -2.92 37.52
N ILE A 426 -11.80 -2.22 38.22
CA ILE A 426 -11.63 -2.32 39.65
C ILE A 426 -12.86 -1.72 40.38
N PRO A 427 -13.71 -2.52 41.09
CA PRO A 427 -15.01 -2.05 41.55
C PRO A 427 -14.93 -0.97 42.62
N TRP A 428 -13.88 -0.96 43.45
CA TRP A 428 -13.69 -0.03 44.58
C TRP A 428 -12.95 1.26 44.17
N VAL A 429 -12.35 1.34 42.99
CA VAL A 429 -11.73 2.57 42.47
C VAL A 429 -12.41 2.96 41.18
N LYS A 430 -13.31 3.94 41.29
CA LYS A 430 -14.09 4.37 40.09
C LYS A 430 -13.18 4.87 38.97
N GLY A 431 -13.31 4.28 37.82
CA GLY A 431 -12.56 4.65 36.60
C GLY A 431 -11.20 3.98 36.45
N LEU A 432 -10.78 3.10 37.37
CA LEU A 432 -9.55 2.33 37.29
C LEU A 432 -9.84 0.97 36.65
N SER A 433 -9.04 0.60 35.69
CA SER A 433 -9.01 -0.76 35.10
C SER A 433 -7.57 -1.25 34.94
N VAL A 434 -7.39 -2.56 35.02
CA VAL A 434 -6.13 -3.24 34.77
C VAL A 434 -6.36 -4.33 33.73
N TYR A 435 -5.36 -4.59 32.90
CA TYR A 435 -5.44 -5.69 31.94
C TYR A 435 -4.12 -6.41 31.76
N GLY A 436 -4.23 -7.68 31.39
CA GLY A 436 -3.13 -8.49 30.89
C GLY A 436 -3.47 -9.09 29.55
N LYS A 437 -2.57 -9.02 28.59
CA LYS A 437 -2.79 -9.48 27.20
C LYS A 437 -1.60 -10.28 26.71
N VAL A 438 -1.89 -11.41 26.09
CA VAL A 438 -0.91 -12.26 25.41
C VAL A 438 -1.35 -12.39 23.96
N THR A 439 -0.45 -12.15 23.03
CA THR A 439 -0.68 -12.39 21.60
C THR A 439 0.43 -13.27 21.06
N MET A 440 0.04 -14.29 20.30
CA MET A 440 0.94 -15.21 19.62
C MET A 440 0.58 -15.22 18.13
N ASP A 441 1.53 -14.85 17.30
CA ASP A 441 1.46 -15.02 15.85
C ASP A 441 2.34 -16.20 15.46
N ASN A 442 1.79 -17.12 14.69
CA ASN A 442 2.49 -18.25 14.10
C ASN A 442 2.25 -18.24 12.59
N ASN A 443 3.28 -17.89 11.84
CA ASN A 443 3.22 -17.73 10.41
C ASN A 443 4.16 -18.72 9.73
N ASN A 444 3.63 -19.38 8.70
CA ASN A 444 4.40 -20.31 7.87
C ASN A 444 4.24 -19.93 6.40
N SER A 445 5.36 -19.84 5.68
CA SER A 445 5.41 -19.61 4.24
C SER A 445 6.22 -20.70 3.57
N ILE A 446 5.63 -21.35 2.58
CA ILE A 446 6.27 -22.38 1.76
C ILE A 446 6.28 -21.87 0.32
N ARG A 447 7.48 -21.62 -0.20
CA ARG A 447 7.69 -21.24 -1.60
C ARG A 447 8.29 -22.38 -2.37
N ASN A 448 7.61 -22.79 -3.43
CA ASN A 448 8.06 -23.82 -4.36
C ASN A 448 8.24 -23.21 -5.74
N GLU A 449 9.44 -23.40 -6.33
CA GLU A 449 9.70 -23.08 -7.73
C GLU A 449 10.03 -24.39 -8.45
N PHE A 450 9.27 -24.69 -9.46
CA PHE A 450 9.47 -25.85 -10.31
C PHE A 450 9.69 -25.38 -11.73
N ASN A 451 10.78 -25.85 -12.35
CA ASN A 451 11.10 -25.58 -13.75
C ASN A 451 11.07 -26.88 -14.52
N SER A 452 10.31 -26.90 -15.59
CA SER A 452 10.17 -28.05 -16.50
C SER A 452 10.55 -27.63 -17.92
N PRO A 453 11.37 -28.41 -18.61
CA PRO A 453 11.69 -28.17 -20.01
C PRO A 453 10.46 -28.32 -20.91
N VAL A 454 10.39 -27.50 -21.94
CA VAL A 454 9.34 -27.54 -22.97
C VAL A 454 10.01 -27.70 -24.33
N ALA A 455 9.55 -28.66 -25.11
CA ALA A 455 10.04 -28.85 -26.49
C ALA A 455 9.62 -27.66 -27.34
N LEU A 456 10.55 -27.19 -28.16
CA LEU A 456 10.33 -26.17 -29.17
C LEU A 456 10.63 -26.74 -30.55
N TYR A 457 10.00 -26.17 -31.56
CA TYR A 457 10.05 -26.67 -32.93
C TYR A 457 10.53 -25.59 -33.88
N THR A 458 11.26 -25.98 -34.90
CA THR A 458 11.70 -25.12 -36.01
C THR A 458 11.09 -25.56 -37.30
N TYR A 459 10.80 -24.60 -38.16
CA TYR A 459 10.40 -24.85 -39.54
C TYR A 459 11.66 -24.85 -40.41
N ASP A 460 11.89 -25.97 -41.10
CA ASP A 460 12.96 -26.12 -42.10
C ASP A 460 12.41 -25.67 -43.49
N GLU A 461 12.92 -24.56 -43.97
CA GLU A 461 12.45 -23.95 -45.23
C GLU A 461 12.79 -24.82 -46.47
N ALA A 462 13.89 -25.59 -46.43
CA ALA A 462 14.32 -26.41 -47.52
C ALA A 462 13.47 -27.70 -47.66
N SER A 463 13.21 -28.37 -46.54
CA SER A 463 12.40 -29.61 -46.54
C SER A 463 10.91 -29.35 -46.35
N LYS A 464 10.50 -28.10 -45.97
CA LYS A 464 9.15 -27.69 -45.56
C LYS A 464 8.60 -28.51 -44.41
N GLU A 465 9.46 -29.08 -43.56
CA GLU A 465 9.07 -29.88 -42.43
C GLU A 465 9.22 -29.11 -41.11
N ILE A 466 8.35 -29.42 -40.15
CA ILE A 466 8.45 -28.94 -38.77
C ILE A 466 9.17 -30.01 -37.95
N LYS A 467 10.31 -29.62 -37.33
CA LYS A 467 11.17 -30.54 -36.58
C LYS A 467 11.39 -30.02 -35.19
N VAL A 468 11.62 -30.94 -34.23
CA VAL A 468 12.03 -30.55 -32.85
C VAL A 468 13.37 -29.82 -32.95
N ASP A 469 13.45 -28.65 -32.33
CA ASP A 469 14.72 -27.96 -32.16
C ASP A 469 15.57 -28.66 -31.10
N LYS A 470 16.45 -29.51 -31.55
CA LYS A 470 17.35 -30.29 -30.68
C LYS A 470 18.36 -29.43 -29.92
N THR A 471 18.57 -28.20 -30.33
CA THR A 471 19.53 -27.29 -29.70
C THR A 471 18.92 -26.47 -28.56
N THR A 472 17.59 -26.43 -28.45
CA THR A 472 16.90 -25.58 -27.48
C THR A 472 15.74 -26.30 -26.82
N VAL A 473 15.99 -26.74 -25.63
CA VAL A 473 14.96 -27.06 -24.64
C VAL A 473 14.83 -25.83 -23.73
N TYR A 474 13.65 -25.20 -23.71
CA TYR A 474 13.42 -24.03 -22.86
C TYR A 474 12.72 -24.41 -21.56
N PRO A 475 13.18 -23.94 -20.40
CA PRO A 475 14.46 -23.25 -20.19
C PRO A 475 15.65 -24.19 -20.45
N LYS A 476 16.77 -23.71 -20.89
CA LYS A 476 18.04 -24.48 -21.08
C LYS A 476 18.50 -25.19 -19.83
N ALA A 477 17.80 -25.03 -18.74
CA ALA A 477 18.04 -25.64 -17.45
C ALA A 477 17.40 -27.03 -17.39
N LYS A 478 18.09 -27.93 -16.75
CA LYS A 478 17.60 -29.23 -16.32
C LYS A 478 16.32 -29.05 -15.47
N ILE A 479 15.47 -30.05 -15.37
CA ILE A 479 14.34 -30.05 -14.46
C ILE A 479 14.87 -29.70 -13.08
N SER A 480 14.33 -28.66 -12.47
CA SER A 480 14.82 -28.20 -11.19
C SER A 480 13.69 -27.83 -10.24
N MET A 481 13.91 -28.04 -8.97
CA MET A 481 13.03 -27.63 -7.89
C MET A 481 13.81 -26.83 -6.86
N TYR A 482 13.20 -25.71 -6.44
CA TYR A 482 13.61 -24.92 -5.30
C TYR A 482 12.46 -24.91 -4.30
N GLN A 483 12.77 -25.13 -3.03
CA GLN A 483 11.84 -24.95 -1.93
C GLN A 483 12.45 -24.07 -0.85
N MET A 484 11.65 -23.17 -0.32
CA MET A 484 11.97 -22.39 0.87
C MET A 484 10.82 -22.52 1.87
N ASP A 485 11.16 -22.94 3.06
CA ASP A 485 10.27 -22.97 4.22
C ASP A 485 10.68 -21.88 5.20
N GLN A 486 9.74 -21.01 5.54
CA GLN A 486 9.96 -19.92 6.49
C GLN A 486 8.93 -19.98 7.61
N PHE A 487 9.39 -19.88 8.84
CA PHE A 487 8.60 -19.86 10.07
C PHE A 487 8.87 -18.55 10.78
N VAL A 488 7.80 -17.81 11.08
CA VAL A 488 7.86 -16.56 11.83
C VAL A 488 6.95 -16.67 13.05
N ASP A 489 7.55 -16.61 14.22
CA ASP A 489 6.85 -16.58 15.49
C ASP A 489 7.03 -15.20 16.14
N ASN A 490 5.91 -14.59 16.55
CA ASN A 490 5.92 -13.31 17.25
C ASN A 490 5.06 -13.43 18.50
N THR A 491 5.67 -13.26 19.67
CA THR A 491 4.98 -13.26 20.95
C THR A 491 5.01 -11.85 21.55
N LEU A 492 3.84 -11.33 21.89
CA LEU A 492 3.67 -10.05 22.55
C LEU A 492 2.97 -10.24 23.90
N LEU A 493 3.64 -9.84 24.97
CA LEU A 493 3.11 -9.79 26.31
C LEU A 493 2.86 -8.33 26.69
N GLU A 494 1.68 -8.02 27.20
CA GLU A 494 1.32 -6.67 27.63
C GLU A 494 0.64 -6.71 29.01
N ALA A 495 0.97 -5.76 29.88
CA ALA A 495 0.25 -5.48 31.11
C ALA A 495 0.01 -3.98 31.21
N GLY A 496 -1.20 -3.57 31.55
CA GLY A 496 -1.56 -2.16 31.55
C GLY A 496 -2.53 -1.77 32.66
N ILE A 497 -2.43 -0.49 33.02
CA ILE A 497 -3.29 0.18 33.97
C ILE A 497 -3.91 1.37 33.28
N ASN A 498 -5.23 1.52 33.34
CA ASN A 498 -5.96 2.64 32.79
C ASN A 498 -6.80 3.31 33.88
N TYR A 499 -6.83 4.62 33.87
CA TYR A 499 -7.68 5.43 34.73
C TYR A 499 -8.46 6.45 33.91
N ALA A 500 -9.76 6.57 34.13
CA ALA A 500 -10.60 7.55 33.44
C ALA A 500 -11.71 8.06 34.37
N GLN A 501 -11.67 9.34 34.70
CA GLN A 501 -12.64 9.94 35.61
C GLN A 501 -12.91 11.40 35.22
N THR A 502 -14.16 11.80 35.38
CA THR A 502 -14.56 13.21 35.26
C THR A 502 -14.95 13.75 36.66
N PHE A 503 -14.25 14.81 37.06
CA PHE A 503 -14.49 15.47 38.34
C PHE A 503 -15.33 16.72 38.18
N LYS A 504 -16.29 16.93 39.08
CA LYS A 504 -17.20 18.11 39.05
C LYS A 504 -17.81 18.39 37.67
N GLU A 505 -18.01 17.37 36.84
CA GLU A 505 -18.53 17.45 35.46
C GLU A 505 -17.72 18.36 34.51
N LYS A 506 -16.59 18.90 34.96
CA LYS A 506 -15.77 19.88 34.26
C LYS A 506 -14.37 19.39 33.91
N HIS A 507 -13.76 18.58 34.77
CA HIS A 507 -12.39 18.15 34.69
C HIS A 507 -12.35 16.66 34.29
N SER A 508 -12.10 16.36 33.05
CA SER A 508 -11.93 14.98 32.59
C SER A 508 -10.44 14.65 32.53
N VAL A 509 -10.04 13.63 33.29
CA VAL A 509 -8.66 13.14 33.38
C VAL A 509 -8.64 11.69 32.90
N THR A 510 -7.72 11.37 32.00
CA THR A 510 -7.39 9.97 31.73
C THR A 510 -5.89 9.75 31.87
N GLY A 511 -5.53 8.57 32.34
CA GLY A 511 -4.13 8.14 32.42
C GLY A 511 -4.01 6.70 32.02
N MET A 512 -2.91 6.34 31.41
CA MET A 512 -2.57 4.95 31.16
C MET A 512 -1.08 4.72 31.33
N MET A 513 -0.72 3.52 31.76
CA MET A 513 0.64 3.01 31.74
C MET A 513 0.61 1.57 31.25
N VAL A 514 1.46 1.24 30.29
CA VAL A 514 1.55 -0.09 29.68
C VAL A 514 3.00 -0.53 29.62
N ALA A 515 3.28 -1.70 30.13
CA ALA A 515 4.53 -2.41 29.90
C ALA A 515 4.30 -3.47 28.84
N ASN A 516 5.18 -3.57 27.87
CA ASN A 516 5.14 -4.65 26.90
C ASN A 516 6.52 -5.27 26.65
N TYR A 517 6.49 -6.55 26.28
CA TYR A 517 7.66 -7.30 25.88
C TYR A 517 7.32 -8.07 24.61
N GLN A 518 8.17 -7.95 23.60
CA GLN A 518 7.99 -8.60 22.30
C GLN A 518 9.21 -9.43 21.95
N MET A 519 8.95 -10.68 21.54
CA MET A 519 9.93 -11.60 21.01
C MET A 519 9.51 -12.01 19.61
N TYR A 520 10.38 -11.75 18.64
CA TYR A 520 10.20 -12.09 17.23
C TYR A 520 11.29 -13.06 16.80
N LYS A 521 10.89 -14.22 16.28
CA LYS A 521 11.79 -15.25 15.75
C LYS A 521 11.45 -15.47 14.27
N ASN A 522 12.49 -15.55 13.46
CA ASN A 522 12.38 -15.90 12.05
C ASN A 522 13.40 -16.98 11.72
N LYS A 523 12.90 -18.10 11.26
CA LYS A 523 13.69 -19.24 10.81
C LYS A 523 13.31 -19.56 9.40
N TYR A 524 14.31 -19.66 8.52
CA TYR A 524 14.08 -20.16 7.18
C TYR A 524 15.10 -21.23 6.81
N MET A 525 14.67 -22.11 5.92
CA MET A 525 15.48 -23.11 5.28
C MET A 525 15.11 -23.17 3.81
N ASP A 526 16.09 -23.16 2.94
CA ASP A 526 15.87 -23.29 1.50
C ASP A 526 16.84 -24.32 0.89
N GLY A 527 16.35 -24.97 -0.17
CA GLY A 527 17.13 -25.92 -0.92
C GLY A 527 16.79 -25.90 -2.40
N ARG A 528 17.78 -26.19 -3.21
CA ARG A 528 17.61 -26.34 -4.67
C ARG A 528 18.18 -27.69 -5.11
N ASN A 529 17.38 -28.41 -5.88
CA ASN A 529 17.86 -29.61 -6.60
C ASN A 529 17.67 -29.35 -8.10
N SER A 530 18.66 -29.75 -8.89
CA SER A 530 18.66 -29.67 -10.35
C SER A 530 19.01 -31.05 -10.92
N ASP A 531 18.56 -31.28 -12.17
CA ASP A 531 18.72 -32.55 -12.85
C ASP A 531 17.87 -33.68 -12.26
N LEU A 532 16.62 -33.35 -11.96
CA LEU A 532 15.66 -34.33 -11.48
C LEU A 532 15.35 -35.37 -12.54
N PRO A 533 15.22 -36.67 -12.18
CA PRO A 533 15.04 -37.75 -13.14
C PRO A 533 13.67 -37.84 -13.79
N GLY A 534 12.79 -36.87 -13.54
CA GLY A 534 11.43 -36.85 -14.12
C GLY A 534 10.70 -35.55 -13.83
N VAL A 535 9.52 -35.38 -14.41
CA VAL A 535 8.64 -34.18 -14.26
C VAL A 535 7.92 -34.10 -12.92
N TYR A 536 8.32 -34.87 -11.92
CA TYR A 536 7.71 -34.82 -10.59
C TYR A 536 8.28 -33.67 -9.78
N PRO A 537 7.43 -32.79 -9.24
CA PRO A 537 7.84 -31.63 -8.43
C PRO A 537 8.15 -32.03 -6.98
N GLU A 538 9.06 -32.99 -6.81
CA GLU A 538 9.51 -33.51 -5.51
C GLU A 538 11.03 -33.51 -5.42
N PHE A 539 11.59 -33.34 -4.21
CA PHE A 539 13.02 -33.51 -3.96
C PHE A 539 13.38 -35.03 -4.03
N ILE A 540 13.35 -35.58 -5.22
CA ILE A 540 13.78 -36.95 -5.45
C ILE A 540 15.29 -36.97 -5.57
N GLY A 541 15.92 -37.89 -4.85
CA GLY A 541 17.36 -37.96 -4.71
C GLY A 541 18.13 -38.06 -6.02
N ASN A 542 18.81 -36.99 -6.34
CA ASN A 542 20.04 -37.05 -7.13
C ASN A 542 21.23 -36.83 -6.18
N THR A 543 22.37 -37.41 -6.45
CA THR A 543 23.57 -37.36 -5.60
C THR A 543 24.19 -35.96 -5.47
N GLU A 544 23.77 -35.00 -6.30
CA GLU A 544 24.21 -33.61 -6.24
C GLU A 544 23.07 -32.67 -5.74
N ILE A 545 23.08 -32.41 -4.44
CA ILE A 545 22.28 -31.32 -3.85
C ILE A 545 22.92 -30.00 -4.29
N GLY A 546 22.22 -29.23 -5.12
CA GLY A 546 22.74 -27.97 -5.68
C GLY A 546 23.02 -26.91 -4.64
N SER A 547 22.17 -26.76 -3.62
CA SER A 547 22.38 -25.87 -2.48
C SER A 547 21.40 -26.18 -1.35
N LEU A 548 21.85 -26.02 -0.10
CA LEU A 548 21.01 -26.04 1.09
C LEU A 548 21.48 -24.93 2.02
N HIS A 549 20.57 -24.04 2.41
CA HIS A 549 20.85 -22.93 3.30
C HIS A 549 19.79 -22.86 4.40
N GLY A 550 20.19 -22.38 5.56
CA GLY A 550 19.30 -22.11 6.66
C GLY A 550 19.82 -20.98 7.54
N LYS A 551 18.89 -20.22 8.10
CA LYS A 551 19.20 -19.13 9.02
C LYS A 551 18.09 -18.97 10.05
N GLU A 552 18.48 -18.65 11.26
CA GLU A 552 17.59 -18.26 12.33
C GLU A 552 18.00 -16.87 12.86
N SER A 553 17.01 -16.02 13.13
CA SER A 553 17.20 -14.71 13.75
C SER A 553 16.15 -14.47 14.81
N GLU A 554 16.55 -13.80 15.89
CA GLU A 554 15.69 -13.44 16.99
C GLU A 554 15.89 -11.98 17.35
N ILE A 555 14.78 -11.25 17.53
CA ILE A 555 14.78 -9.85 17.96
C ILE A 555 13.88 -9.71 19.18
N GLN A 556 14.40 -9.08 20.22
CA GLN A 556 13.65 -8.80 21.44
C GLN A 556 13.54 -7.29 21.66
N ARG A 557 12.37 -6.86 22.13
CA ARG A 557 12.08 -5.47 22.50
C ARG A 557 11.29 -5.42 23.79
N ALA A 558 11.58 -4.44 24.63
CA ALA A 558 10.82 -4.14 25.84
C ALA A 558 10.47 -2.67 25.85
N SER A 559 9.29 -2.33 26.37
CA SER A 559 8.86 -0.94 26.35
C SER A 559 7.98 -0.61 27.55
N LEU A 560 8.10 0.64 28.01
CA LEU A 560 7.19 1.26 28.97
C LEU A 560 6.53 2.47 28.30
N ILE A 561 5.21 2.50 28.30
CA ILE A 561 4.39 3.50 27.62
C ILE A 561 3.55 4.22 28.67
N GLY A 562 3.56 5.55 28.67
CA GLY A 562 2.68 6.36 29.51
C GLY A 562 1.92 7.39 28.68
N ARG A 563 0.67 7.65 29.01
CA ARG A 563 -0.15 8.73 28.46
C ARG A 563 -1.05 9.32 29.53
N ALA A 564 -1.12 10.64 29.60
CA ALA A 564 -2.04 11.39 30.43
C ALA A 564 -2.77 12.42 29.56
N THR A 565 -4.11 12.49 29.73
CA THR A 565 -4.92 13.51 29.03
C THR A 565 -5.73 14.28 30.06
N TYR A 566 -5.91 15.56 29.80
CA TYR A 566 -6.73 16.46 30.60
C TYR A 566 -7.65 17.27 29.68
N ALA A 567 -8.93 17.32 30.03
CA ALA A 567 -9.89 18.16 29.36
C ALA A 567 -10.68 19.00 30.39
N TYR A 568 -10.77 20.32 30.10
CA TYR A 568 -11.53 21.25 30.92
C TYR A 568 -12.76 21.76 30.17
N GLU A 569 -13.96 21.46 30.71
CA GLU A 569 -15.29 21.87 30.17
C GLU A 569 -15.46 21.63 28.67
N ASN A 570 -14.81 20.61 28.10
CA ASN A 570 -14.77 20.36 26.65
C ASN A 570 -14.30 21.58 25.82
N ARG A 571 -13.48 22.46 26.40
CA ARG A 571 -12.90 23.65 25.76
C ARG A 571 -11.40 23.52 25.53
N TYR A 572 -10.65 23.16 26.55
CA TYR A 572 -9.21 23.02 26.52
C TYR A 572 -8.85 21.57 26.71
N PHE A 573 -7.97 21.07 25.87
CA PHE A 573 -7.49 19.69 25.93
C PHE A 573 -5.97 19.69 25.88
N ALA A 574 -5.35 18.89 26.72
CA ALA A 574 -3.92 18.67 26.75
C ALA A 574 -3.63 17.16 26.84
N GLU A 575 -2.62 16.72 26.14
CA GLU A 575 -2.14 15.34 26.22
C GLU A 575 -0.61 15.35 26.33
N PHE A 576 -0.09 14.57 27.26
CA PHE A 576 1.31 14.20 27.38
C PHE A 576 1.43 12.70 27.25
N SER A 577 2.32 12.24 26.37
CA SER A 577 2.67 10.83 26.32
C SER A 577 4.18 10.65 26.20
N PHE A 578 4.66 9.53 26.69
CA PHE A 578 6.04 9.13 26.58
C PHE A 578 6.16 7.65 26.31
N ARG A 579 7.30 7.27 25.75
CA ARG A 579 7.68 5.89 25.60
C ARG A 579 9.17 5.71 25.90
N VAL A 580 9.48 4.67 26.64
CA VAL A 580 10.85 4.18 26.84
C VAL A 580 10.95 2.85 26.13
N ASP A 581 11.80 2.76 25.11
CA ASP A 581 11.99 1.57 24.32
C ASP A 581 13.41 1.01 24.46
N GLY A 582 13.51 -0.30 24.64
CA GLY A 582 14.75 -1.05 24.57
C GLY A 582 14.74 -2.00 23.39
N SER A 583 15.80 -2.00 22.57
CA SER A 583 15.97 -2.88 21.42
C SER A 583 17.30 -3.65 21.50
N ALA A 584 17.23 -4.97 21.31
CA ALA A 584 18.42 -5.83 21.28
C ALA A 584 19.35 -5.57 20.08
N LYS A 585 18.88 -4.77 19.08
CA LYS A 585 19.72 -4.38 17.93
C LYS A 585 20.91 -3.48 18.29
N PHE A 586 20.86 -2.79 19.45
CA PHE A 586 21.88 -1.86 19.90
C PHE A 586 22.71 -2.42 21.09
N HIS A 587 23.93 -1.92 21.22
CA HIS A 587 24.79 -2.21 22.35
C HIS A 587 24.08 -1.88 23.68
N PRO A 588 24.30 -2.62 24.76
CA PRO A 588 23.64 -2.38 26.06
C PRO A 588 23.63 -0.91 26.51
N ASP A 589 24.72 -0.17 26.32
CA ASP A 589 24.87 1.24 26.69
C ASP A 589 24.01 2.21 25.87
N HIS A 590 23.54 1.80 24.69
CA HIS A 590 22.74 2.62 23.78
C HIS A 590 21.37 2.01 23.44
N ARG A 591 21.01 0.94 24.13
CA ARG A 591 19.81 0.12 23.89
C ARG A 591 18.52 0.85 24.20
N TRP A 592 18.51 1.70 25.22
CA TRP A 592 17.31 2.39 25.68
C TRP A 592 17.16 3.79 25.09
N GLY A 593 15.96 4.10 24.59
CA GLY A 593 15.59 5.40 24.07
C GLY A 593 14.35 5.97 24.76
N PHE A 594 14.33 7.28 25.03
CA PHE A 594 13.19 8.01 25.60
C PHE A 594 12.58 8.95 24.56
N PHE A 595 11.26 8.81 24.35
CA PHE A 595 10.52 9.47 23.28
C PHE A 595 9.27 10.16 23.81
N PRO A 596 9.36 11.44 24.23
CA PRO A 596 8.23 12.22 24.72
C PRO A 596 7.46 12.90 23.59
N THR A 597 6.13 13.09 23.83
CA THR A 597 5.25 13.87 22.96
C THR A 597 4.28 14.69 23.77
N VAL A 598 3.91 15.86 23.25
CA VAL A 598 2.93 16.78 23.84
C VAL A 598 1.96 17.23 22.75
N SER A 599 0.69 17.33 23.08
CA SER A 599 -0.30 17.94 22.20
C SER A 599 -1.35 18.72 23.00
N ALA A 600 -1.91 19.74 22.38
CA ALA A 600 -2.98 20.55 22.96
C ALA A 600 -4.00 20.93 21.90
N SER A 601 -5.25 21.15 22.32
CA SER A 601 -6.26 21.74 21.45
C SER A 601 -7.21 22.64 22.22
N TRP A 602 -7.77 23.61 21.49
CA TRP A 602 -8.70 24.60 21.98
C TRP A 602 -9.96 24.59 21.11
N MET A 603 -11.08 24.26 21.73
CA MET A 603 -12.40 24.31 21.12
C MET A 603 -12.98 25.72 21.32
N LEU A 604 -12.59 26.67 20.46
CA LEU A 604 -12.99 28.06 20.52
C LEU A 604 -14.51 28.22 20.49
N SER A 605 -15.21 27.39 19.69
CA SER A 605 -16.66 27.42 19.58
C SER A 605 -17.41 27.10 20.90
N ASN A 606 -16.74 26.52 21.91
CA ASN A 606 -17.33 26.24 23.21
C ASN A 606 -17.11 27.38 24.22
N GLU A 607 -16.40 28.44 23.85
CA GLU A 607 -16.22 29.62 24.69
C GLU A 607 -17.52 30.41 24.86
N LYS A 608 -17.70 31.01 26.03
CA LYS A 608 -18.90 31.78 26.35
C LYS A 608 -19.11 32.95 25.40
N PHE A 609 -18.03 33.68 25.04
CA PHE A 609 -18.08 34.81 24.12
C PHE A 609 -18.46 34.38 22.70
N PHE A 610 -18.04 33.19 22.26
CA PHE A 610 -18.35 32.67 20.95
C PHE A 610 -19.82 32.22 20.83
N LYS A 611 -20.37 31.61 21.92
CA LYS A 611 -21.77 31.18 21.97
C LYS A 611 -22.74 32.32 21.83
N ASN A 612 -22.33 33.50 22.21
CA ASN A 612 -23.15 34.72 22.13
C ASN A 612 -23.09 35.35 20.73
N TRP A 613 -22.10 34.96 19.92
CA TRP A 613 -21.87 35.48 18.58
C TRP A 613 -22.58 34.58 17.56
N LYS A 614 -23.77 34.99 17.08
CA LYS A 614 -24.65 34.33 16.09
C LYS A 614 -24.16 33.01 15.50
N GLN A 615 -24.44 31.92 16.15
CA GLN A 615 -24.09 30.52 15.78
C GLN A 615 -24.73 30.00 14.46
N ARG A 616 -25.41 30.81 13.68
CA ARG A 616 -26.14 30.37 12.47
C ARG A 616 -25.22 29.94 11.32
N VAL A 617 -24.03 30.49 11.25
CA VAL A 617 -23.07 30.21 10.14
C VAL A 617 -21.92 29.33 10.60
N ILE A 618 -21.19 29.72 11.65
CA ILE A 618 -20.04 28.97 12.15
C ILE A 618 -20.48 28.12 13.34
N SER A 619 -20.42 26.84 13.21
CA SER A 619 -20.89 25.87 14.20
C SER A 619 -19.76 25.28 15.07
N ASN A 620 -18.57 25.20 14.52
CA ASN A 620 -17.41 24.61 15.19
C ASN A 620 -16.12 25.32 14.76
N VAL A 621 -15.27 25.65 15.74
CA VAL A 621 -13.90 26.12 15.52
C VAL A 621 -12.99 25.46 16.53
N LYS A 622 -12.02 24.70 16.06
CA LYS A 622 -11.04 24.01 16.89
C LYS A 622 -9.62 24.25 16.35
N PHE A 623 -8.72 24.62 17.22
CA PHE A 623 -7.29 24.70 16.96
C PHE A 623 -6.60 23.53 17.68
N ARG A 624 -5.57 22.97 17.08
CA ARG A 624 -4.78 21.88 17.66
C ARG A 624 -3.32 22.00 17.26
N GLY A 625 -2.44 21.60 18.17
CA GLY A 625 -1.01 21.55 17.93
C GLY A 625 -0.38 20.39 18.64
N SER A 626 0.62 19.78 18.02
CA SER A 626 1.37 18.67 18.61
C SER A 626 2.86 18.76 18.25
N THR A 627 3.70 18.27 19.15
CA THR A 627 5.12 18.06 18.90
C THR A 627 5.61 16.86 19.67
N GLY A 628 6.63 16.20 19.15
CA GLY A 628 7.22 15.04 19.79
C GLY A 628 8.41 14.46 19.08
N ILE A 629 9.04 13.50 19.75
CA ILE A 629 10.17 12.75 19.22
C ILE A 629 9.75 11.29 19.11
N LEU A 630 10.00 10.69 17.95
CA LEU A 630 9.83 9.25 17.72
C LEU A 630 11.20 8.64 17.44
N GLY A 631 11.44 7.44 17.97
CA GLY A 631 12.62 6.64 17.67
C GLY A 631 12.39 5.66 16.53
N ARG A 632 13.48 5.17 15.92
CA ARG A 632 13.47 4.05 14.99
C ARG A 632 14.73 3.21 15.16
N ASP A 633 14.57 1.86 15.16
CA ASP A 633 15.67 0.89 15.20
C ASP A 633 15.84 0.12 13.88
N GLY A 634 15.04 0.46 12.85
CA GLY A 634 15.12 -0.15 11.52
C GLY A 634 16.25 0.43 10.66
N GLY A 635 16.64 -0.32 9.61
CA GLY A 635 17.70 0.09 8.68
C GLY A 635 19.10 -0.39 9.07
N VAL A 636 19.22 -1.14 10.16
CA VAL A 636 20.45 -1.80 10.62
C VAL A 636 20.21 -3.30 10.73
N GLN A 637 21.19 -4.09 10.32
CA GLN A 637 21.13 -5.54 10.54
C GLN A 637 21.19 -5.86 12.04
N ASP A 638 20.65 -7.02 12.40
CA ASP A 638 20.67 -7.45 13.80
C ASP A 638 22.11 -7.64 14.26
N TYR A 639 22.38 -7.24 15.50
CA TYR A 639 23.69 -7.37 16.16
C TYR A 639 24.85 -6.66 15.42
N SER A 640 24.59 -5.60 14.65
CA SER A 640 25.64 -4.81 13.95
C SER A 640 26.70 -4.17 14.88
N TYR A 641 26.52 -4.28 16.18
CA TYR A 641 27.51 -3.88 17.19
C TYR A 641 28.49 -5.00 17.57
N LEU A 642 28.25 -6.23 17.08
CA LEU A 642 29.11 -7.39 17.32
C LEU A 642 29.94 -7.74 16.09
N LEU A 643 31.19 -8.17 16.33
CA LEU A 643 31.99 -8.79 15.30
C LEU A 643 31.37 -10.15 14.94
N SER A 644 31.04 -10.36 13.68
CA SER A 644 30.51 -11.63 13.19
C SER A 644 31.53 -12.40 12.36
N TYR A 645 31.42 -13.72 12.41
CA TYR A 645 32.26 -14.65 11.66
C TYR A 645 31.38 -15.45 10.70
N ILE A 646 31.92 -15.74 9.51
CA ILE A 646 31.27 -16.59 8.52
C ILE A 646 32.17 -17.76 8.19
N TYR A 647 31.57 -18.89 7.89
CA TYR A 647 32.25 -20.02 7.29
C TYR A 647 32.44 -19.73 5.79
N SER A 648 33.73 -19.77 5.34
CA SER A 648 34.02 -19.56 3.93
C SER A 648 34.63 -20.83 3.34
N PRO A 649 34.01 -21.45 2.33
CA PRO A 649 34.57 -22.62 1.67
C PRO A 649 35.78 -22.29 0.80
N VAL A 650 35.98 -20.99 0.43
CA VAL A 650 37.01 -20.56 -0.53
C VAL A 650 38.06 -19.61 0.05
N ASN A 651 37.84 -19.03 1.23
CA ASN A 651 38.71 -18.03 1.85
C ASN A 651 39.37 -18.58 3.15
N GLY A 652 39.73 -19.87 3.15
CA GLY A 652 40.48 -20.48 4.26
C GLY A 652 41.97 -20.36 4.10
N TYR A 653 42.71 -21.06 4.95
CA TYR A 653 44.16 -21.13 4.88
C TYR A 653 44.61 -22.11 3.78
N ASN A 654 45.59 -21.69 3.01
CA ASN A 654 46.24 -22.57 2.06
C ASN A 654 47.36 -23.33 2.77
N LEU A 655 47.10 -24.60 3.12
CA LEU A 655 48.07 -25.50 3.75
C LEU A 655 48.45 -26.57 2.72
N GLY A 656 49.72 -26.53 2.26
CA GLY A 656 50.25 -27.52 1.35
C GLY A 656 49.63 -27.52 -0.07
N GLY A 657 49.20 -26.36 -0.58
CA GLY A 657 48.59 -26.24 -1.93
C GLY A 657 47.08 -26.54 -1.98
N LEU A 658 46.48 -26.92 -0.86
CA LEU A 658 45.05 -27.18 -0.76
C LEU A 658 44.37 -26.03 0.02
N LEU A 659 43.46 -25.37 -0.62
CA LEU A 659 42.60 -24.36 0.04
C LEU A 659 41.70 -25.10 1.04
N LYS A 660 41.87 -24.83 2.33
CA LYS A 660 41.04 -25.41 3.38
C LYS A 660 39.92 -24.44 3.73
N PRO A 661 38.66 -24.89 3.85
CA PRO A 661 37.56 -24.04 4.36
C PRO A 661 37.93 -23.49 5.74
N GLY A 662 37.55 -22.25 6.01
CA GLY A 662 37.88 -21.60 7.29
C GLY A 662 36.79 -20.66 7.79
N ILE A 663 36.89 -20.33 9.06
CA ILE A 663 36.07 -19.27 9.68
C ILE A 663 36.79 -17.95 9.45
N VAL A 664 36.13 -17.03 8.75
CA VAL A 664 36.67 -15.71 8.46
C VAL A 664 35.79 -14.64 9.08
N VAL A 665 36.34 -13.48 9.36
CA VAL A 665 35.56 -12.31 9.79
C VAL A 665 34.62 -11.95 8.66
N ASN A 666 33.36 -11.76 9.00
CA ASN A 666 32.37 -11.25 8.03
C ASN A 666 32.73 -9.82 7.60
N SER A 667 33.44 -9.70 6.50
CA SER A 667 33.86 -8.40 5.95
C SER A 667 32.71 -7.54 5.43
N GLY A 668 31.51 -8.08 5.32
CA GLY A 668 30.32 -7.33 4.90
C GLY A 668 29.73 -6.42 6.00
N ASN A 669 30.14 -6.59 7.26
CA ASN A 669 29.60 -5.83 8.40
C ASN A 669 30.66 -5.62 9.48
N TYR A 670 31.33 -4.48 9.45
CA TYR A 670 32.17 -4.08 10.57
C TYR A 670 31.33 -3.66 11.78
N PRO A 671 31.72 -4.06 13.02
CA PRO A 671 30.93 -3.76 14.20
C PRO A 671 31.01 -2.26 14.55
N ASN A 672 29.89 -1.71 15.03
CA ASN A 672 29.84 -0.37 15.59
C ASN A 672 29.03 -0.34 16.89
N ALA A 673 29.71 -0.39 18.03
CA ALA A 673 29.10 -0.35 19.35
C ALA A 673 28.44 0.99 19.69
N ARG A 674 28.70 2.06 18.91
CA ARG A 674 28.15 3.41 19.13
C ARG A 674 26.82 3.63 18.41
N LEU A 675 26.28 2.62 17.73
CA LEU A 675 24.96 2.70 17.08
C LEU A 675 23.88 3.04 18.11
N LYS A 676 23.05 4.01 17.78
CA LYS A 676 21.93 4.49 18.59
C LYS A 676 20.68 4.71 17.75
N TRP A 677 19.60 5.04 18.40
CA TRP A 677 18.31 5.30 17.80
C TRP A 677 18.33 6.42 16.77
N GLU A 678 17.75 6.16 15.59
CA GLU A 678 17.34 7.19 14.64
C GLU A 678 16.18 7.98 15.24
N LYS A 679 16.14 9.30 15.07
CA LYS A 679 15.15 10.20 15.67
C LYS A 679 14.36 10.95 14.61
N SER A 680 13.04 11.01 14.79
CA SER A 680 12.13 11.87 14.04
C SER A 680 11.49 12.87 14.99
N ARG A 681 11.72 14.18 14.79
CA ARG A 681 11.05 15.25 15.54
C ARG A 681 9.98 15.86 14.66
N ASP A 682 8.74 15.77 15.10
CA ASP A 682 7.56 16.20 14.36
C ASP A 682 6.92 17.42 15.03
N TYR A 683 6.42 18.34 14.22
CA TYR A 683 5.57 19.46 14.59
C TYR A 683 4.33 19.42 13.72
N ASN A 684 3.14 19.50 14.29
CA ASN A 684 1.88 19.51 13.57
C ASN A 684 0.96 20.60 14.13
N PHE A 685 0.32 21.35 13.22
CA PHE A 685 -0.67 22.35 13.54
C PHE A 685 -1.94 22.07 12.72
N GLY A 686 -3.11 22.16 13.32
CA GLY A 686 -4.37 21.86 12.67
C GLY A 686 -5.49 22.83 13.05
N ILE A 687 -6.39 23.09 12.10
CA ILE A 687 -7.61 23.87 12.27
C ILE A 687 -8.78 23.05 11.73
N ASP A 688 -9.82 22.89 12.57
CA ASP A 688 -11.09 22.27 12.18
C ASP A 688 -12.21 23.32 12.26
N LEU A 689 -12.88 23.56 11.14
CA LEU A 689 -13.99 24.50 11.00
C LEU A 689 -15.26 23.76 10.58
N GLY A 690 -16.38 24.11 11.19
CA GLY A 690 -17.70 23.62 10.84
C GLY A 690 -18.67 24.76 10.59
N PHE A 691 -19.45 24.68 9.52
CA PHE A 691 -20.41 25.70 9.11
C PHE A 691 -21.82 25.11 8.95
N TRP A 692 -22.87 25.92 9.17
CA TRP A 692 -24.28 25.56 8.98
C TRP A 692 -24.67 24.26 9.69
N ASN A 693 -24.45 24.21 11.00
CA ASN A 693 -24.62 22.97 11.81
C ASN A 693 -23.75 21.80 11.33
N ASN A 694 -22.50 22.09 10.98
CA ASN A 694 -21.51 21.14 10.47
C ASN A 694 -21.90 20.48 9.12
N ARG A 695 -22.83 21.09 8.34
CA ARG A 695 -23.11 20.62 6.98
C ARG A 695 -21.92 20.79 6.05
N PHE A 696 -21.15 21.87 6.24
CA PHE A 696 -19.87 22.08 5.56
C PHE A 696 -18.75 22.09 6.59
N GLY A 697 -17.69 21.33 6.33
CA GLY A 697 -16.53 21.20 7.19
C GLY A 697 -15.23 21.45 6.44
N ILE A 698 -14.29 22.09 7.12
CA ILE A 698 -12.91 22.31 6.65
C ILE A 698 -11.97 21.76 7.72
N THR A 699 -11.06 20.89 7.34
CA THR A 699 -9.91 20.48 8.17
C THR A 699 -8.64 20.83 7.41
N TYR A 700 -7.79 21.62 8.00
CA TYR A 700 -6.48 21.98 7.46
C TYR A 700 -5.39 21.63 8.47
N GLU A 701 -4.33 20.97 8.02
CA GLU A 701 -3.18 20.59 8.83
C GLU A 701 -1.89 20.99 8.12
N TYR A 702 -0.97 21.58 8.85
CA TYR A 702 0.41 21.83 8.42
C TYR A 702 1.37 21.01 9.28
N TYR A 703 2.35 20.34 8.66
CA TYR A 703 3.32 19.54 9.36
C TYR A 703 4.75 19.85 8.93
N LEU A 704 5.66 19.67 9.88
CA LEU A 704 7.10 19.79 9.71
C LEU A 704 7.77 18.64 10.47
N ARG A 705 8.67 17.92 9.81
CA ARG A 705 9.39 16.77 10.35
C ARG A 705 10.88 16.92 10.11
N TYR A 706 11.69 16.70 11.14
CA TYR A 706 13.13 16.60 11.06
C TYR A 706 13.55 15.18 11.44
N LYS A 707 14.19 14.49 10.52
CA LYS A 707 14.77 13.18 10.75
C LYS A 707 16.26 13.36 10.92
N THR A 708 16.82 12.85 12.01
CA THR A 708 18.24 13.00 12.39
C THR A 708 18.80 11.65 12.86
N ASP A 709 20.10 11.56 12.93
CA ASP A 709 20.79 10.32 13.34
C ASP A 709 20.37 9.12 12.48
N MET A 710 20.14 9.32 11.16
CA MET A 710 19.66 8.26 10.28
C MET A 710 20.67 7.12 10.23
N LEU A 711 20.16 5.90 10.31
CA LEU A 711 20.97 4.69 10.25
C LEU A 711 21.23 4.31 8.79
N SER A 712 22.50 4.37 8.39
CA SER A 712 22.98 4.04 7.06
C SER A 712 24.40 3.52 7.11
N ASN A 713 24.86 2.92 6.02
CA ASN A 713 26.28 2.59 5.87
C ASN A 713 27.11 3.86 5.90
N ALA A 714 28.29 3.81 6.52
CA ALA A 714 29.25 4.88 6.47
C ALA A 714 29.63 5.17 5.00
N PRO A 715 29.87 6.43 4.62
CA PRO A 715 30.44 6.72 3.33
C PRO A 715 31.82 6.06 3.16
N ASP A 716 32.11 5.48 1.99
CA ASP A 716 33.32 4.72 1.72
C ASP A 716 34.60 5.53 1.97
N TYR A 717 34.57 6.82 1.71
CA TYR A 717 35.71 7.72 1.92
C TYR A 717 36.12 7.89 3.40
N MET A 718 35.23 7.56 4.35
CA MET A 718 35.61 7.60 5.77
C MET A 718 36.60 6.50 6.18
N TYR A 719 36.72 5.47 5.34
CA TYR A 719 37.57 4.31 5.58
C TYR A 719 38.55 4.13 4.44
N PRO A 720 39.81 4.57 4.60
CA PRO A 720 40.83 4.42 3.56
C PRO A 720 40.99 2.95 3.13
N PRO A 721 41.28 2.66 1.87
CA PRO A 721 41.51 1.30 1.37
C PRO A 721 42.52 0.49 2.19
N THR A 722 43.46 1.18 2.83
CA THR A 722 44.49 0.61 3.72
C THR A 722 43.92 -0.04 4.99
N THR A 723 42.67 0.25 5.35
CA THR A 723 41.97 -0.45 6.45
C THR A 723 41.57 -1.87 6.12
N GLY A 724 41.73 -2.31 4.87
CA GLY A 724 41.41 -3.67 4.41
C GLY A 724 39.90 -3.96 4.34
N THR A 725 39.04 -2.92 4.36
CA THR A 725 37.59 -3.08 4.41
C THR A 725 37.00 -3.57 3.09
N ASN A 726 37.73 -3.48 1.95
CA ASN A 726 37.26 -3.88 0.61
C ASN A 726 35.86 -3.32 0.25
N GLY A 727 35.56 -2.05 0.64
CA GLY A 727 34.25 -1.45 0.45
C GLY A 727 33.18 -1.84 1.49
N ALA A 728 33.49 -2.73 2.45
CA ALA A 728 32.62 -2.99 3.58
C ALA A 728 32.82 -1.91 4.65
N VAL A 729 31.77 -1.19 4.94
CA VAL A 729 31.77 -0.05 5.90
C VAL A 729 30.76 -0.30 7.00
N PRO A 730 31.03 0.11 8.25
CA PRO A 730 30.10 -0.07 9.34
C PRO A 730 28.84 0.78 9.17
N TYR A 731 27.75 0.35 9.78
CA TYR A 731 26.61 1.21 9.96
C TYR A 731 26.94 2.38 10.89
N MET A 732 26.42 3.55 10.58
CA MET A 732 26.59 4.77 11.39
C MET A 732 25.26 5.55 11.52
N ASN A 733 25.18 6.36 12.59
CA ASN A 733 24.11 7.34 12.75
C ASN A 733 24.56 8.67 12.13
N TYR A 734 24.19 8.90 10.90
CA TYR A 734 24.44 10.19 10.24
C TYR A 734 23.28 10.48 9.27
N GLY A 735 23.31 11.61 8.64
CA GLY A 735 22.24 12.01 7.73
C GLY A 735 21.10 12.74 8.44
N LYS A 736 20.67 13.82 7.79
CA LYS A 736 19.57 14.67 8.26
C LYS A 736 18.69 15.03 7.09
N VAL A 737 17.36 14.87 7.29
CA VAL A 737 16.33 15.18 6.29
C VAL A 737 15.26 16.02 6.94
N LYS A 738 14.79 17.04 6.22
CA LYS A 738 13.62 17.85 6.54
C LYS A 738 12.49 17.45 5.60
N ALA A 739 11.30 17.22 6.15
CA ALA A 739 10.08 17.01 5.38
C ALA A 739 8.98 17.92 5.87
N TRP A 740 8.15 18.46 4.97
CA TRP A 740 7.05 19.36 5.31
C TRP A 740 5.93 19.27 4.30
N GLY A 741 4.77 19.75 4.69
CA GLY A 741 3.61 19.78 3.81
C GLY A 741 2.35 20.17 4.56
N TRP A 742 1.22 19.98 3.87
CA TRP A 742 -0.09 20.25 4.40
C TRP A 742 -1.14 19.27 3.86
N ASP A 743 -2.19 19.07 4.65
CA ASP A 743 -3.37 18.27 4.31
C ASP A 743 -4.61 19.15 4.42
N LEU A 744 -5.46 19.16 3.39
CA LEU A 744 -6.75 19.85 3.35
C LEU A 744 -7.86 18.84 3.10
N THR A 745 -8.91 18.89 3.91
CA THR A 745 -10.15 18.13 3.71
C THR A 745 -11.34 19.09 3.76
N LEU A 746 -12.14 19.11 2.70
CA LEU A 746 -13.41 19.80 2.62
C LEU A 746 -14.53 18.77 2.57
N THR A 747 -15.55 18.93 3.40
CA THR A 747 -16.71 18.03 3.43
C THR A 747 -18.01 18.82 3.34
N HIS A 748 -18.95 18.29 2.58
CA HIS A 748 -20.30 18.84 2.55
C HIS A 748 -21.32 17.70 2.58
N ARG A 749 -22.33 17.82 3.44
CA ARG A 749 -23.41 16.83 3.56
C ARG A 749 -24.74 17.57 3.76
N ASN A 750 -25.76 17.12 3.05
CA ASN A 750 -27.09 17.68 3.20
C ASN A 750 -28.16 16.66 2.81
N SER A 751 -29.38 16.90 3.25
CA SER A 751 -30.58 16.16 2.86
C SER A 751 -31.69 17.14 2.42
N ILE A 752 -32.34 16.83 1.30
CA ILE A 752 -33.46 17.60 0.74
C ILE A 752 -34.62 16.61 0.55
N GLY A 753 -35.54 16.60 1.51
CA GLY A 753 -36.57 15.55 1.57
C GLY A 753 -35.95 14.17 1.68
N LYS A 754 -36.26 13.25 0.73
CA LYS A 754 -35.69 11.89 0.68
C LYS A 754 -34.38 11.78 -0.09
N PHE A 755 -33.94 12.87 -0.72
CA PHE A 755 -32.65 12.94 -1.42
C PHE A 755 -31.57 13.31 -0.43
N ARG A 756 -30.52 12.48 -0.32
CA ARG A 756 -29.33 12.70 0.50
C ARG A 756 -28.12 12.75 -0.39
N TYR A 757 -27.20 13.67 -0.10
CA TYR A 757 -25.92 13.72 -0.80
C TYR A 757 -24.79 14.10 0.13
N ASP A 758 -23.60 13.64 -0.22
CA ASP A 758 -22.35 14.01 0.43
C ASP A 758 -21.25 14.25 -0.61
N ALA A 759 -20.38 15.18 -0.31
CA ALA A 759 -19.19 15.47 -1.10
C ALA A 759 -17.99 15.62 -0.16
N SER A 760 -16.86 15.07 -0.54
CA SER A 760 -15.60 15.22 0.19
C SER A 760 -14.47 15.44 -0.80
N PHE A 761 -13.79 16.56 -0.66
CA PHE A 761 -12.57 16.87 -1.41
C PHE A 761 -11.37 16.84 -0.48
N MET A 762 -10.33 16.14 -0.88
CA MET A 762 -9.08 16.01 -0.14
C MET A 762 -7.93 16.39 -1.04
N LEU A 763 -6.97 17.14 -0.48
CA LEU A 763 -5.74 17.52 -1.17
C LEU A 763 -4.59 17.56 -0.17
N SER A 764 -3.44 17.02 -0.55
CA SER A 764 -2.24 16.97 0.29
C SER A 764 -1.02 17.34 -0.52
N LEU A 765 -0.11 18.07 0.11
CA LEU A 765 1.24 18.37 -0.38
C LEU A 765 2.26 17.74 0.55
N GLY A 766 3.27 17.08 -0.02
CA GLY A 766 4.42 16.57 0.73
C GLY A 766 5.73 16.82 -0.01
N ARG A 767 6.68 17.48 0.66
CA ARG A 767 8.03 17.76 0.15
C ARG A 767 9.10 17.38 1.16
N ASP A 768 10.28 17.10 0.67
CA ASP A 768 11.46 16.77 1.47
C ASP A 768 12.70 17.50 0.97
N LYS A 769 13.69 17.61 1.85
CA LYS A 769 15.00 18.18 1.56
C LYS A 769 16.06 17.49 2.41
N VAL A 770 17.12 17.04 1.76
CA VAL A 770 18.33 16.55 2.43
C VAL A 770 19.07 17.73 3.03
N LEU A 771 19.32 17.69 4.33
CA LEU A 771 20.12 18.70 5.05
C LEU A 771 21.57 18.26 5.19
N ASP A 772 21.79 16.94 5.31
CA ASP A 772 23.09 16.32 5.45
C ASP A 772 22.99 14.84 5.06
N TYR A 773 23.90 14.34 4.21
CA TYR A 773 23.88 12.95 3.74
C TYR A 773 25.27 12.35 3.55
N GLY A 774 26.30 13.00 4.12
CA GLY A 774 27.68 12.54 3.98
C GLY A 774 28.23 12.72 2.57
N ASP A 775 27.93 13.86 1.94
CA ASP A 775 28.60 14.23 0.67
C ASP A 775 30.10 14.31 0.89
N GLU A 776 30.91 13.70 0.01
CA GLU A 776 32.35 13.72 0.09
C GLU A 776 32.91 15.15 -0.07
N SER A 777 34.02 15.45 0.59
CA SER A 777 34.65 16.76 0.48
C SER A 777 35.17 17.05 -0.93
N ASN A 778 35.56 16.00 -1.66
CA ASN A 778 36.05 16.02 -3.04
C ASN A 778 34.99 15.71 -4.08
N GLN A 779 33.73 15.50 -3.66
CA GLN A 779 32.63 15.27 -4.58
C GLN A 779 32.37 16.52 -5.41
N LEU A 780 32.11 16.32 -6.70
CA LEU A 780 31.73 17.41 -7.60
C LEU A 780 30.52 18.15 -7.02
N GLU A 781 30.54 19.46 -7.04
CA GLU A 781 29.55 20.30 -6.39
C GLU A 781 28.13 20.05 -6.96
N ASN A 782 28.06 19.87 -8.28
CA ASN A 782 26.81 19.57 -8.99
C ASN A 782 26.17 18.21 -8.56
N LEU A 783 26.96 17.26 -8.02
CA LEU A 783 26.49 15.94 -7.61
C LEU A 783 26.18 15.82 -6.11
N ARG A 784 26.30 16.90 -5.34
CA ARG A 784 26.00 16.88 -3.90
C ARG A 784 24.52 16.69 -3.64
N ARG A 785 24.21 15.83 -2.68
CA ARG A 785 22.82 15.54 -2.28
C ARG A 785 22.22 16.59 -1.36
N LYS A 786 23.06 17.30 -0.61
CA LYS A 786 22.63 18.37 0.29
C LYS A 786 21.85 19.45 -0.47
N GLY A 787 20.67 19.78 0.02
CA GLY A 787 19.82 20.81 -0.60
C GLY A 787 18.76 20.27 -1.55
N HIS A 788 18.84 19.02 -1.97
CA HIS A 788 17.92 18.36 -2.89
C HIS A 788 16.92 17.44 -2.16
N SER A 789 15.89 17.00 -2.86
CA SER A 789 14.97 15.95 -2.38
C SER A 789 15.68 14.58 -2.39
N ILE A 790 15.26 13.67 -1.50
CA ILE A 790 15.73 12.27 -1.51
C ILE A 790 15.52 11.62 -2.90
N GLY A 791 14.41 11.95 -3.57
CA GLY A 791 14.07 11.44 -4.89
C GLY A 791 14.73 12.23 -6.03
N THR A 792 15.93 12.76 -5.85
CA THR A 792 16.70 13.44 -6.90
C THR A 792 17.61 12.47 -7.62
N SER A 793 17.61 12.54 -8.93
CA SER A 793 18.57 11.86 -9.81
C SER A 793 19.38 12.89 -10.58
N TRP A 794 20.67 12.61 -10.77
CA TRP A 794 21.55 13.42 -11.59
C TRP A 794 21.55 12.88 -13.00
N MET A 795 21.33 13.73 -13.97
CA MET A 795 21.24 13.36 -15.38
C MET A 795 21.53 14.56 -16.27
N TYR A 796 21.82 14.30 -17.53
CA TYR A 796 22.11 15.33 -18.52
C TYR A 796 20.88 16.17 -18.86
N GLU A 797 21.06 17.48 -19.04
CA GLU A 797 20.01 18.37 -19.54
C GLU A 797 19.91 18.26 -21.06
N ALA A 798 18.77 17.80 -21.57
CA ALA A 798 18.51 17.74 -22.99
C ALA A 798 17.96 19.07 -23.52
N LEU A 799 18.50 19.56 -24.61
CA LEU A 799 18.11 20.80 -25.29
C LEU A 799 17.11 20.57 -26.45
N GLY A 800 16.82 19.31 -26.78
CA GLY A 800 15.98 18.93 -27.90
C GLY A 800 16.66 17.90 -28.81
N LEU A 801 16.31 17.89 -30.08
CA LEU A 801 16.86 17.00 -31.10
C LEU A 801 17.69 17.82 -32.10
N PHE A 802 18.79 17.24 -32.58
CA PHE A 802 19.52 17.81 -33.73
C PHE A 802 18.65 17.80 -34.96
N GLN A 803 18.62 18.89 -35.72
CA GLN A 803 17.79 19.00 -36.91
C GLN A 803 18.59 18.76 -38.18
N THR A 804 19.85 19.13 -38.26
CA THR A 804 20.72 19.03 -39.44
C THR A 804 22.10 18.50 -39.10
N GLN A 805 22.82 17.98 -40.11
CA GLN A 805 24.21 17.57 -39.98
C GLN A 805 25.09 18.76 -39.68
N GLU A 806 24.81 19.91 -40.29
CA GLU A 806 25.57 21.16 -40.06
C GLU A 806 25.49 21.60 -38.58
N GLU A 807 24.34 21.43 -37.95
CA GLU A 807 24.19 21.69 -36.52
C GLU A 807 25.10 20.78 -35.67
N ILE A 808 25.23 19.50 -36.02
CA ILE A 808 26.10 18.53 -35.35
C ILE A 808 27.59 18.90 -35.57
N ASP A 809 27.95 19.21 -36.82
CA ASP A 809 29.35 19.55 -37.18
C ASP A 809 29.84 20.83 -36.45
N ASN A 810 28.92 21.76 -36.20
CA ASN A 810 29.20 23.00 -35.45
C ASN A 810 29.02 22.86 -33.94
N TRP A 811 28.56 21.66 -33.45
CA TRP A 811 28.32 21.44 -32.04
C TRP A 811 29.63 21.25 -31.27
N LYS A 812 29.87 22.08 -30.27
CA LYS A 812 31.16 22.11 -29.55
C LYS A 812 31.33 20.96 -28.57
N LEU A 813 30.21 20.45 -28.02
CA LEU A 813 30.21 19.37 -27.04
C LEU A 813 30.42 18.02 -27.75
N ASN A 814 31.47 17.31 -27.36
CA ASN A 814 31.68 15.90 -27.74
C ASN A 814 30.80 15.00 -26.85
N GLN A 815 29.61 14.60 -27.34
CA GLN A 815 28.64 13.85 -26.54
C GLN A 815 28.63 12.35 -26.83
N ASP A 816 29.36 11.85 -27.85
CA ASP A 816 29.44 10.41 -28.15
C ASP A 816 30.79 9.80 -27.74
N GLY A 817 31.69 10.58 -27.12
CA GLY A 817 33.01 10.12 -26.68
C GLY A 817 33.98 9.80 -27.82
N SER A 818 33.69 10.24 -29.05
CA SER A 818 34.53 9.97 -30.21
C SER A 818 35.92 10.60 -30.04
N TYR A 819 36.95 9.83 -30.43
CA TYR A 819 38.31 10.36 -30.43
C TYR A 819 38.44 11.55 -31.39
N ASN A 820 39.11 12.62 -30.98
CA ASN A 820 39.27 13.90 -31.69
C ASN A 820 38.08 14.88 -31.61
N GLY A 821 37.18 14.73 -30.64
CA GLY A 821 36.18 15.76 -30.34
C GLY A 821 35.06 15.93 -31.36
N LYS A 822 34.91 14.99 -32.32
CA LYS A 822 33.85 15.06 -33.30
C LYS A 822 32.77 13.98 -32.99
N ASN A 823 31.53 14.39 -32.99
CA ASN A 823 30.35 13.53 -32.78
C ASN A 823 30.10 12.60 -33.98
N LYS A 824 30.93 11.58 -34.18
CA LYS A 824 30.91 10.71 -35.39
C LYS A 824 29.67 9.79 -35.46
N THR A 825 29.10 9.42 -34.32
CA THR A 825 27.95 8.47 -34.27
C THR A 825 26.62 9.20 -34.11
N VAL A 826 26.66 10.51 -33.84
CA VAL A 826 25.45 11.33 -33.72
C VAL A 826 24.93 11.71 -35.11
N LYS A 827 23.64 11.63 -35.30
CA LYS A 827 22.94 11.96 -36.57
C LYS A 827 21.76 12.90 -36.31
N PRO A 828 21.26 13.61 -37.34
CA PRO A 828 20.03 14.39 -37.21
C PRO A 828 18.90 13.52 -36.63
N GLY A 829 18.12 14.07 -35.66
CA GLY A 829 17.13 13.38 -34.87
C GLY A 829 17.63 12.75 -33.59
N ASP A 830 18.93 12.79 -33.30
CA ASP A 830 19.48 12.37 -32.00
C ASP A 830 19.36 13.50 -30.96
N ILE A 831 19.35 13.10 -29.67
CA ILE A 831 19.20 14.05 -28.54
C ILE A 831 20.46 14.92 -28.42
N LYS A 832 20.24 16.22 -28.26
CA LYS A 832 21.24 17.23 -28.06
C LYS A 832 21.35 17.59 -26.58
N TYR A 833 22.54 17.49 -25.99
CA TYR A 833 22.81 17.74 -24.58
C TYR A 833 23.49 19.07 -24.34
N LYS A 834 23.30 19.64 -23.18
CA LYS A 834 23.90 20.87 -22.72
C LYS A 834 25.24 20.60 -22.06
N ASP A 835 26.26 21.35 -22.49
CA ASP A 835 27.51 21.46 -21.81
C ASP A 835 27.33 22.44 -20.62
N GLN A 836 27.39 21.94 -19.40
CA GLN A 836 27.10 22.74 -18.19
C GLN A 836 28.34 23.52 -17.72
N ASN A 837 29.53 22.97 -17.92
CA ASN A 837 30.79 23.56 -17.46
C ASN A 837 31.60 24.22 -18.60
N GLY A 838 31.24 24.02 -19.87
CA GLY A 838 31.86 24.63 -21.06
C GLY A 838 33.18 24.00 -21.47
N ASP A 839 33.50 22.75 -21.02
CA ASP A 839 34.79 22.10 -21.31
C ASP A 839 34.76 21.29 -22.64
N GLY A 840 33.62 21.20 -23.29
CA GLY A 840 33.41 20.51 -24.57
C GLY A 840 33.37 18.99 -24.48
N VAL A 841 33.29 18.39 -23.30
CA VAL A 841 33.26 16.95 -23.10
C VAL A 841 32.06 16.60 -22.23
N LEU A 842 31.18 15.72 -22.69
CA LEU A 842 30.00 15.25 -21.91
C LEU A 842 30.47 14.25 -20.85
N ASP A 843 30.50 14.69 -19.60
CA ASP A 843 30.91 13.87 -18.47
C ASP A 843 30.03 14.15 -17.21
N LYS A 844 30.37 13.56 -16.07
CA LYS A 844 29.66 13.74 -14.79
C LYS A 844 29.59 15.21 -14.31
N LYS A 845 30.39 16.10 -14.83
CA LYS A 845 30.32 17.54 -14.47
C LYS A 845 29.13 18.23 -15.16
N ASP A 846 28.59 17.62 -16.25
CA ASP A 846 27.41 18.12 -16.97
C ASP A 846 26.09 17.57 -16.41
N GLU A 847 26.16 16.64 -15.49
CA GLU A 847 24.95 16.13 -14.84
C GLU A 847 24.38 17.19 -13.89
N VAL A 848 23.07 17.41 -13.97
CA VAL A 848 22.32 18.31 -13.10
C VAL A 848 21.21 17.58 -12.35
N ALA A 849 20.83 18.15 -11.22
CA ALA A 849 19.87 17.55 -10.32
C ALA A 849 18.43 17.72 -10.84
N PHE A 850 17.76 16.62 -11.16
CA PHE A 850 16.35 16.58 -11.49
C PHE A 850 15.56 15.81 -10.46
N LYS A 851 14.37 16.30 -10.13
CA LYS A 851 13.45 15.54 -9.30
C LYS A 851 12.91 14.34 -10.09
N ASN A 852 13.27 13.13 -9.65
CA ASN A 852 12.85 11.84 -10.18
C ASN A 852 12.32 11.00 -9.02
N SER A 853 11.21 11.44 -8.44
CA SER A 853 10.65 10.80 -7.25
C SER A 853 9.70 9.67 -7.62
N ALA A 854 9.77 8.57 -6.89
CA ALA A 854 8.74 7.53 -6.95
C ALA A 854 7.38 7.99 -6.36
N TYR A 855 7.33 9.20 -5.80
CA TYR A 855 6.15 9.73 -5.13
C TYR A 855 5.79 11.14 -5.63
N PRO A 856 4.49 11.42 -5.86
CA PRO A 856 4.02 12.74 -6.26
C PRO A 856 4.14 13.77 -5.13
N ASP A 857 4.26 15.06 -5.48
CA ASP A 857 4.16 16.15 -4.51
C ASP A 857 2.74 16.33 -4.01
N PHE A 858 1.77 16.34 -4.94
CA PHE A 858 0.37 16.50 -4.65
C PHE A 858 -0.38 15.20 -4.83
N THR A 859 -1.23 14.89 -3.87
CA THR A 859 -2.22 13.81 -3.97
C THR A 859 -3.57 14.34 -3.54
N GLY A 860 -4.62 13.96 -4.24
CA GLY A 860 -5.96 14.40 -3.92
C GLY A 860 -7.03 13.39 -4.32
N SER A 861 -8.22 13.59 -3.79
CA SER A 861 -9.41 12.84 -4.18
C SER A 861 -10.66 13.67 -4.05
N LEU A 862 -11.65 13.37 -4.90
CA LEU A 862 -13.01 13.90 -4.81
C LEU A 862 -13.96 12.70 -4.70
N LYS A 863 -14.73 12.66 -3.62
CA LYS A 863 -15.77 11.66 -3.36
C LYS A 863 -17.12 12.34 -3.44
N LEU A 864 -18.04 11.73 -4.17
CA LEU A 864 -19.42 12.19 -4.32
C LEU A 864 -20.36 11.03 -4.04
N GLY A 865 -21.27 11.19 -3.10
CA GLY A 865 -22.33 10.25 -2.76
C GLY A 865 -23.70 10.88 -2.95
N ALA A 866 -24.65 10.11 -3.48
CA ALA A 866 -26.04 10.49 -3.55
C ALA A 866 -26.95 9.29 -3.33
N SER A 867 -28.10 9.48 -2.65
CA SER A 867 -29.08 8.42 -2.47
C SER A 867 -30.51 8.97 -2.50
N TYR A 868 -31.42 8.18 -3.09
CA TYR A 868 -32.85 8.50 -3.17
C TYR A 868 -33.68 7.20 -3.20
N LYS A 869 -34.60 7.04 -2.25
CA LYS A 869 -35.54 5.90 -2.16
C LYS A 869 -34.85 4.53 -2.34
N GLY A 870 -33.72 4.30 -1.69
CA GLY A 870 -33.00 3.03 -1.74
C GLY A 870 -31.98 2.92 -2.88
N VAL A 871 -32.10 3.71 -3.95
CA VAL A 871 -31.05 3.81 -4.98
C VAL A 871 -29.93 4.70 -4.45
N PHE A 872 -28.66 4.30 -4.67
CA PHE A 872 -27.50 5.12 -4.34
C PHE A 872 -26.43 5.08 -5.44
N VAL A 873 -25.70 6.17 -5.51
CA VAL A 873 -24.54 6.33 -6.40
C VAL A 873 -23.39 6.87 -5.59
N ASN A 874 -22.20 6.24 -5.71
CA ASN A 874 -20.96 6.74 -5.12
C ASN A 874 -19.88 6.81 -6.20
N VAL A 875 -19.21 7.93 -6.29
CA VAL A 875 -18.15 8.20 -7.27
C VAL A 875 -16.93 8.69 -6.54
N MET A 876 -15.74 8.20 -6.93
CA MET A 876 -14.47 8.67 -6.42
C MET A 876 -13.49 8.93 -7.56
N PHE A 877 -12.99 10.15 -7.61
CA PHE A 877 -11.84 10.53 -8.42
C PHE A 877 -10.60 10.60 -7.56
N GLN A 878 -9.49 10.13 -8.09
CA GLN A 878 -8.15 10.26 -7.53
C GLN A 878 -7.30 11.09 -8.48
N GLY A 879 -6.47 11.99 -7.92
CA GLY A 879 -5.52 12.77 -8.68
C GLY A 879 -4.16 12.82 -8.03
N VAL A 880 -3.10 12.84 -8.85
CA VAL A 880 -1.73 13.11 -8.43
C VAL A 880 -1.10 14.13 -9.36
N ALA A 881 -0.24 15.01 -8.80
CA ALA A 881 0.46 16.03 -9.58
C ALA A 881 1.86 16.29 -9.00
N GLY A 882 2.71 16.94 -9.81
CA GLY A 882 4.12 17.10 -9.45
C GLY A 882 4.86 15.77 -9.39
N TYR A 883 4.53 14.86 -10.30
CA TYR A 883 5.01 13.50 -10.34
C TYR A 883 5.79 13.26 -11.63
N LYS A 884 7.09 13.52 -11.58
CA LYS A 884 8.00 13.29 -12.69
C LYS A 884 8.83 12.04 -12.44
N GLN A 885 8.99 11.24 -13.47
CA GLN A 885 9.79 10.01 -13.41
C GLN A 885 10.58 9.81 -14.68
N TYR A 886 11.79 9.30 -14.49
CA TYR A 886 12.64 8.85 -15.57
C TYR A 886 12.11 7.54 -16.13
N ILE A 887 11.81 7.53 -17.42
CA ILE A 887 11.24 6.38 -18.11
C ILE A 887 12.27 5.82 -19.07
N THR A 888 12.99 4.78 -18.64
CA THR A 888 14.02 4.14 -19.46
C THR A 888 13.49 3.12 -20.45
N GLU A 889 12.31 2.58 -20.23
CA GLU A 889 12.00 1.27 -20.79
C GLU A 889 10.83 1.22 -21.74
N ALA A 890 9.88 2.09 -21.57
CA ALA A 890 8.76 2.17 -22.49
C ALA A 890 9.14 2.84 -23.81
N TYR A 891 10.16 3.69 -23.76
CA TYR A 891 10.61 4.47 -24.91
C TYR A 891 11.99 4.04 -25.45
N THR A 892 12.75 3.28 -24.64
CA THR A 892 14.03 2.69 -25.09
C THR A 892 13.86 1.24 -25.50
N LEU A 893 12.77 0.92 -26.17
CA LEU A 893 12.43 -0.45 -26.58
C LEU A 893 13.33 -1.04 -27.67
N GLU A 894 14.45 -0.41 -27.92
CA GLU A 894 15.44 -0.76 -28.92
C GLU A 894 16.55 -1.66 -28.37
N LYS A 895 16.33 -2.35 -27.23
CA LYS A 895 17.34 -3.25 -26.66
C LYS A 895 17.42 -4.57 -27.39
N GLY A 896 18.58 -4.84 -27.96
CA GLY A 896 18.90 -6.11 -28.57
C GLY A 896 18.68 -6.15 -30.09
N SER A 897 18.85 -7.32 -30.66
CA SER A 897 18.73 -7.58 -32.11
C SER A 897 17.31 -7.47 -32.66
N LEU A 898 16.29 -7.34 -31.80
CA LEU A 898 14.89 -7.22 -32.16
C LEU A 898 14.25 -6.06 -31.39
N PRO A 899 13.99 -4.91 -32.07
CA PRO A 899 13.34 -3.75 -31.46
C PRO A 899 11.86 -4.01 -31.17
N ARG A 900 11.31 -3.27 -30.18
CA ARG A 900 9.91 -3.38 -29.74
C ARG A 900 9.12 -2.16 -30.23
N PHE A 901 8.93 -2.03 -31.52
CA PHE A 901 8.27 -0.87 -32.09
C PHE A 901 6.78 -0.80 -31.75
N GLN A 902 6.37 0.37 -31.32
CA GLN A 902 4.97 0.72 -31.01
C GLN A 902 4.44 1.70 -32.07
N ASP A 903 3.13 1.94 -32.08
CA ASP A 903 2.45 2.83 -33.02
C ASP A 903 3.07 4.25 -33.09
N TYR A 904 3.49 4.82 -31.97
CA TYR A 904 4.10 6.15 -31.93
C TYR A 904 5.46 6.24 -32.64
N HIS A 905 6.16 5.12 -32.85
CA HIS A 905 7.40 5.13 -33.62
C HIS A 905 7.17 5.46 -35.09
N LEU A 906 5.95 5.23 -35.60
CA LEU A 906 5.57 5.62 -36.97
C LEU A 906 5.23 7.11 -37.09
N THR A 907 4.65 7.70 -36.02
CA THR A 907 4.01 9.01 -36.10
C THR A 907 4.72 10.11 -35.32
N ASP A 908 5.32 9.77 -34.19
CA ASP A 908 5.82 10.75 -33.21
C ASP A 908 7.36 10.74 -33.09
N CYS A 909 8.09 9.94 -33.91
CA CYS A 909 9.54 9.98 -34.00
C CYS A 909 10.02 11.00 -35.04
N TRP A 910 11.21 11.53 -34.79
CA TRP A 910 11.84 12.51 -35.66
C TRP A 910 12.13 11.92 -37.05
N THR A 911 11.75 12.69 -38.08
CA THR A 911 12.16 12.54 -39.47
C THR A 911 12.34 13.94 -40.05
N PRO A 912 13.00 14.10 -41.17
CA PRO A 912 13.10 15.42 -41.84
C PRO A 912 11.74 16.08 -42.11
N GLU A 913 10.69 15.27 -42.31
CA GLU A 913 9.31 15.74 -42.55
C GLU A 913 8.58 16.00 -41.21
N ASN A 914 9.08 15.48 -40.09
CA ASN A 914 8.53 15.67 -38.77
C ASN A 914 9.60 16.20 -37.76
N PRO A 915 10.13 17.42 -37.96
CA PRO A 915 11.21 17.96 -37.15
C PRO A 915 10.81 18.28 -35.69
N ASN A 916 9.51 18.45 -35.42
CA ASN A 916 8.97 18.74 -34.10
C ASN A 916 8.48 17.50 -33.33
N ALA A 917 8.98 16.32 -33.71
CA ALA A 917 8.61 15.06 -33.08
C ALA A 917 8.89 15.03 -31.57
N GLU A 918 8.07 14.29 -30.84
CA GLU A 918 8.24 14.11 -29.39
C GLU A 918 9.38 13.15 -29.05
N TYR A 919 9.76 12.26 -29.98
CA TYR A 919 10.78 11.22 -29.78
C TYR A 919 11.93 11.35 -30.78
N PRO A 920 13.14 10.86 -30.44
CA PRO A 920 14.27 10.87 -31.34
C PRO A 920 14.03 10.00 -32.57
N ARG A 921 14.92 10.07 -33.56
CA ARG A 921 14.86 9.20 -34.74
C ARG A 921 14.87 7.72 -34.35
N VAL A 922 14.20 6.90 -35.14
CA VAL A 922 14.21 5.45 -34.94
C VAL A 922 15.56 4.90 -35.34
N LYS A 923 16.19 4.11 -34.47
CA LYS A 923 17.44 3.40 -34.72
C LYS A 923 17.54 2.13 -33.88
N LEU A 924 18.42 1.20 -34.25
CA LEU A 924 18.75 0.10 -33.34
C LEU A 924 19.63 0.56 -32.19
N ALA A 925 19.42 0.01 -31.02
CA ALA A 925 20.21 0.34 -29.85
C ALA A 925 21.56 -0.39 -29.86
N THR A 926 22.65 0.36 -29.76
CA THR A 926 23.98 -0.17 -29.47
C THR A 926 24.30 -0.04 -27.98
N SER A 927 25.39 -0.64 -27.53
CA SER A 927 25.83 -0.54 -26.12
C SER A 927 26.19 0.89 -25.70
N ILE A 928 26.62 1.73 -26.63
CA ILE A 928 26.93 3.15 -26.44
C ILE A 928 26.00 3.95 -27.35
N ASP A 929 24.91 4.42 -26.80
CA ASP A 929 23.89 5.14 -27.55
C ASP A 929 23.61 6.50 -26.92
N ASN A 930 23.86 7.55 -27.68
CA ASN A 930 23.59 8.94 -27.28
C ASN A 930 22.16 9.14 -26.76
N ASN A 931 21.16 8.56 -27.44
CA ASN A 931 19.74 8.74 -27.08
C ASN A 931 19.33 7.98 -25.81
N ARG A 932 20.19 7.12 -25.25
CA ARG A 932 19.93 6.32 -24.06
C ARG A 932 20.57 6.86 -22.79
N LEU A 933 21.35 7.92 -22.89
CA LEU A 933 21.93 8.56 -21.74
C LEU A 933 20.82 9.04 -20.78
N ALA A 934 21.09 8.89 -19.48
CA ALA A 934 20.18 9.40 -18.46
C ALA A 934 20.04 10.92 -18.61
N SER A 935 18.88 11.37 -19.04
CA SER A 935 18.68 12.78 -19.37
C SER A 935 17.26 13.27 -19.06
N SER A 936 17.12 14.58 -18.98
CA SER A 936 15.82 15.23 -18.82
C SER A 936 14.85 14.95 -19.97
N PHE A 937 15.34 14.51 -21.13
CA PHE A 937 14.52 14.11 -22.27
C PHE A 937 13.55 12.98 -21.91
N TRP A 938 14.02 12.00 -21.12
CA TRP A 938 13.25 10.85 -20.70
C TRP A 938 12.51 11.05 -19.36
N LEU A 939 12.60 12.25 -18.78
CA LEU A 939 11.90 12.60 -17.55
C LEU A 939 10.46 13.04 -17.88
N ARG A 940 9.51 12.15 -17.78
CA ARG A 940 8.11 12.37 -18.15
C ARG A 940 7.23 12.75 -16.95
N ASP A 941 6.20 13.57 -17.22
CA ASP A 941 5.18 13.95 -16.24
C ASP A 941 4.12 12.83 -16.12
N ASN A 942 4.17 12.10 -15.02
CA ASN A 942 3.25 11.00 -14.69
C ASN A 942 2.01 11.48 -13.93
N SER A 943 1.75 12.79 -13.87
CA SER A 943 0.55 13.32 -13.24
C SER A 943 -0.71 12.81 -13.93
N PHE A 944 -1.75 12.48 -13.15
CA PHE A 944 -2.99 11.96 -13.68
C PHE A 944 -4.20 12.29 -12.80
N ILE A 945 -5.39 12.18 -13.38
CA ILE A 945 -6.68 12.07 -12.70
C ILE A 945 -7.32 10.76 -13.14
N ARG A 946 -7.86 9.99 -12.18
CA ARG A 946 -8.48 8.68 -12.43
C ARG A 946 -9.86 8.61 -11.81
N LEU A 947 -10.86 8.13 -12.57
CA LEU A 947 -12.12 7.66 -12.00
C LEU A 947 -11.85 6.32 -11.31
N LYS A 948 -11.55 6.42 -10.00
CA LYS A 948 -11.06 5.32 -9.17
C LYS A 948 -12.14 4.32 -8.85
N SER A 949 -13.36 4.80 -8.49
CA SER A 949 -14.51 3.93 -8.26
C SER A 949 -15.82 4.60 -8.66
N LEU A 950 -16.74 3.79 -9.18
CA LEU A 950 -18.14 4.12 -9.44
C LEU A 950 -19.00 2.97 -8.93
N ASN A 951 -19.93 3.26 -8.02
CA ASN A 951 -20.84 2.25 -7.49
C ASN A 951 -22.26 2.75 -7.63
N ILE A 952 -23.13 1.93 -8.22
CA ILE A 952 -24.56 2.20 -8.39
C ILE A 952 -25.30 1.01 -7.77
N GLY A 953 -26.10 1.25 -6.74
CA GLY A 953 -26.74 0.17 -6.03
C GLY A 953 -28.15 0.48 -5.60
N TYR A 954 -28.86 -0.57 -5.22
CA TYR A 954 -30.20 -0.52 -4.70
C TYR A 954 -30.32 -1.35 -3.42
N SER A 955 -30.77 -0.71 -2.36
CA SER A 955 -31.13 -1.36 -1.09
C SER A 955 -32.63 -1.53 -1.03
N LEU A 956 -33.08 -2.78 -0.82
CA LEU A 956 -34.50 -3.08 -0.78
C LEU A 956 -35.18 -2.41 0.42
N PRO A 957 -36.43 -1.91 0.26
CA PRO A 957 -37.17 -1.30 1.35
C PRO A 957 -37.61 -2.33 2.40
N ALA A 958 -37.78 -1.87 3.64
CA ALA A 958 -38.11 -2.72 4.79
C ALA A 958 -39.39 -3.55 4.60
N SER A 959 -40.38 -3.03 3.85
CA SER A 959 -41.61 -3.75 3.53
C SER A 959 -41.35 -5.05 2.75
N THR A 960 -40.52 -4.98 1.71
CA THR A 960 -40.13 -6.13 0.88
C THR A 960 -39.21 -7.09 1.65
N LEU A 961 -38.31 -6.57 2.46
CA LEU A 961 -37.39 -7.37 3.29
C LEU A 961 -38.19 -8.24 4.30
N LYS A 962 -39.25 -7.70 4.87
CA LYS A 962 -40.09 -8.41 5.81
C LYS A 962 -40.76 -9.63 5.16
N SER A 963 -41.25 -9.51 3.92
CA SER A 963 -41.84 -10.64 3.19
C SER A 963 -40.80 -11.71 2.85
N LEU A 964 -39.55 -11.34 2.63
CA LEU A 964 -38.43 -12.23 2.36
C LEU A 964 -37.76 -12.81 3.63
N LYS A 965 -38.19 -12.39 4.83
CA LYS A 965 -37.59 -12.75 6.13
C LYS A 965 -36.12 -12.35 6.21
N LEU A 966 -35.74 -11.28 5.50
CA LEU A 966 -34.37 -10.72 5.50
C LEU A 966 -34.30 -9.45 6.33
N SER A 967 -33.14 -9.18 6.93
CA SER A 967 -32.84 -7.92 7.61
C SER A 967 -32.31 -6.85 6.65
N SER A 968 -31.60 -7.27 5.60
CA SER A 968 -31.12 -6.39 4.53
C SER A 968 -30.86 -7.14 3.23
N LEU A 969 -31.05 -6.46 2.10
CA LEU A 969 -30.61 -6.93 0.78
C LEU A 969 -30.19 -5.72 -0.05
N THR A 970 -28.93 -5.71 -0.49
CA THR A 970 -28.36 -4.65 -1.33
C THR A 970 -27.64 -5.27 -2.51
N ILE A 971 -27.96 -4.80 -3.71
CA ILE A 971 -27.29 -5.18 -4.97
C ILE A 971 -26.55 -3.97 -5.48
N THR A 972 -25.28 -4.12 -5.88
CA THR A 972 -24.43 -3.04 -6.32
C THR A 972 -23.67 -3.41 -7.59
N LEU A 973 -23.78 -2.59 -8.61
CA LEU A 973 -22.90 -2.56 -9.77
C LEU A 973 -21.66 -1.71 -9.42
N MET A 974 -20.48 -2.23 -9.71
CA MET A 974 -19.22 -1.65 -9.27
C MET A 974 -18.27 -1.47 -10.47
N GLY A 975 -17.62 -0.33 -10.52
CA GLY A 975 -16.57 -0.05 -11.49
C GLY A 975 -15.30 0.45 -10.80
N GLY A 976 -14.13 -0.08 -11.19
CA GLY A 976 -12.84 0.32 -10.65
C GLY A 976 -11.85 0.74 -11.74
N ASN A 977 -11.09 1.81 -11.52
CA ASN A 977 -10.09 2.34 -12.45
C ASN A 977 -10.64 2.56 -13.87
N LEU A 978 -11.89 3.06 -14.01
CA LEU A 978 -12.63 3.06 -15.28
C LEU A 978 -11.98 3.97 -16.33
N PHE A 979 -11.55 5.17 -15.96
CA PHE A 979 -10.92 6.14 -16.85
C PHE A 979 -9.72 6.79 -16.17
N THR A 980 -8.67 7.04 -16.97
CA THR A 980 -7.46 7.74 -16.53
C THR A 980 -7.11 8.83 -17.53
N TRP A 981 -7.01 10.06 -17.07
CA TRP A 981 -6.52 11.21 -17.80
C TRP A 981 -5.09 11.50 -17.38
N SER A 982 -4.16 11.42 -18.31
CA SER A 982 -2.72 11.61 -18.07
C SER A 982 -2.06 12.17 -19.33
N LYS A 983 -0.93 12.85 -19.14
CA LYS A 983 -0.05 13.25 -20.26
C LYS A 983 0.68 12.07 -20.90
N LEU A 984 0.79 10.94 -20.19
CA LEU A 984 1.37 9.72 -20.73
C LEU A 984 0.41 9.06 -21.72
N LYS A 985 0.75 9.12 -23.00
CA LYS A 985 -0.11 8.61 -24.08
C LYS A 985 -0.07 7.08 -24.19
N HIS A 986 1.08 6.45 -23.96
CA HIS A 986 1.35 5.06 -24.36
C HIS A 986 1.39 4.08 -23.19
N MET A 987 1.32 4.51 -21.93
CA MET A 987 1.36 3.68 -20.73
C MET A 987 0.48 4.20 -19.58
N ASP A 988 0.23 3.34 -18.60
CA ASP A 988 -0.45 3.74 -17.37
C ASP A 988 0.53 4.51 -16.46
N PRO A 989 0.16 5.66 -15.90
CA PRO A 989 1.06 6.49 -15.08
C PRO A 989 1.49 5.85 -13.76
N GLU A 990 0.78 4.85 -13.24
CA GLU A 990 1.16 4.14 -12.03
C GLU A 990 1.96 2.87 -12.31
N SER A 991 1.63 2.12 -13.39
CA SER A 991 2.32 0.88 -13.77
C SER A 991 3.11 1.08 -15.04
N ARG A 992 4.40 1.22 -14.91
CA ARG A 992 5.31 1.48 -16.03
C ARG A 992 5.92 0.23 -16.64
N ARG A 993 6.00 -0.85 -15.86
CA ARG A 993 6.61 -2.12 -16.19
C ARG A 993 5.77 -3.28 -15.72
N GLY A 994 5.97 -4.41 -16.38
CA GLY A 994 5.46 -5.68 -15.92
C GLY A 994 3.93 -5.78 -16.04
N TYR A 995 3.35 -6.36 -15.04
CA TYR A 995 1.93 -6.67 -15.02
C TYR A 995 1.08 -5.40 -14.88
N PRO A 996 0.12 -5.13 -15.81
CA PRO A 996 -0.61 -3.86 -15.85
C PRO A 996 -1.62 -3.74 -14.69
N ILE A 997 -1.93 -2.49 -14.33
CA ILE A 997 -3.06 -2.18 -13.44
C ILE A 997 -4.36 -2.57 -14.14
N GLN A 998 -5.34 -3.00 -13.34
CA GLN A 998 -6.59 -3.54 -13.86
C GLN A 998 -7.74 -2.54 -13.74
N ARG A 999 -8.53 -2.48 -14.81
CA ARG A 999 -9.89 -1.93 -14.82
C ARG A 999 -10.84 -3.05 -14.41
N THR A 1000 -11.76 -2.75 -13.51
CA THR A 1000 -12.65 -3.75 -12.91
C THR A 1000 -14.11 -3.39 -13.15
N TYR A 1001 -14.92 -4.39 -13.51
CA TYR A 1001 -16.37 -4.32 -13.61
C TYR A 1001 -16.95 -5.41 -12.72
N GLY A 1002 -17.79 -5.06 -11.76
CA GLY A 1002 -18.23 -6.01 -10.74
C GLY A 1002 -19.70 -5.92 -10.40
N LEU A 1003 -20.20 -7.01 -9.85
CA LEU A 1003 -21.51 -7.14 -9.22
C LEU A 1003 -21.32 -7.64 -7.80
N SER A 1004 -21.98 -6.98 -6.83
CA SER A 1004 -21.96 -7.38 -5.43
C SER A 1004 -23.40 -7.54 -4.91
N CYS A 1005 -23.62 -8.59 -4.12
CA CYS A 1005 -24.87 -8.85 -3.41
C CYS A 1005 -24.57 -9.00 -1.92
N ASN A 1006 -25.28 -8.21 -1.09
CA ASN A 1006 -25.16 -8.20 0.37
C ASN A 1006 -26.48 -8.62 0.98
N ILE A 1007 -26.49 -9.68 1.78
CA ILE A 1007 -27.70 -10.27 2.39
C ILE A 1007 -27.50 -10.31 3.90
N GLY A 1008 -28.43 -9.73 4.66
CA GLY A 1008 -28.51 -9.88 6.11
C GLY A 1008 -29.78 -10.67 6.49
N ILE A 1009 -29.62 -11.60 7.42
CA ILE A 1009 -30.70 -12.47 7.95
C ILE A 1009 -30.90 -12.17 9.43
#